data_bb2b78885141743098d4b808f0ba5b9b
#
_entry.id   bb2b78885141743098d4b808f0ba5b9b
#
_cell.length_a   1.000
_cell.length_b   1.000
_cell.length_c   1.000
_cell.angle_alpha   90.00
_cell.angle_beta   90.00
_cell.angle_gamma   90.00
#
_symmetry.space_group_name_H-M   'P 1'
#
loop_
_entity.id
_entity.type
_entity.pdbx_description
1 polymer ?
#
loop_
_entity_poly.entity_id
_entity_poly.type
_entity_poly.pdbx_seq_one_letter_code
_entity_poly.pdbx_strand_id
1 'polypeptide(L)'
;EPGIRGEITDRNGITLARNLRNYEVSFNLDEIRQAYLSQHIEDPTIQRLTKEDGLPRKRSEKDIVAIVKEGPLKILNSPNLSLARNFKAGNLRTHYLTHGGLIPFSYRSDLTYDEFSKFAEHNLELPGIYPSIRPQRQYPYGALACHVLGYLKQWEKGDVPESATQKFDHYIGDDKGIAGVENSMDAILRGPEGQKTIVRDEKGHTIRMSDYIKPGTGAKVQLTIDARAQYLLENTLRFAGRSAGVVMDVNTGEVLAMASVPDYDPNDFIPSISQKAWDSYRENQQLAPFTNRAISEFTPGSTMKIPTAIAGAVAGMASRQFSCDGYVTYGNKQVGCWIWNQHHGNHGNQNLSQAIQNSCNPYFNKLANTIGWKAMVDGCEMVGIGRRTGIELPKEDAGILPGSRSWRSTNPSLTMTPSLTAFLSIGQGDSLATPLQLCAVAACVANGGKYYQPRIVKQAVTEDGKVVVKDTPKLEIDLVQAGIKSSDIELIRRGMWMSTNSPGGTSGKARLPNIEVSCKSGTAQTSDNGKKSNNSWVMSFAPYENPKYAICVLVQNGGSGGGVCGPLVNLIYRGLFARDKGVKLPLKALSKVPGNTDRIEKTIDIPAELIAAVEAGEIEPIPEVITAAGSPLTTSEETGETGDEAGEVSPASHSTPSKTITPTPTITPEVDAEGSVIPRATPVKIR
;
A
#
# COMPACT_ATOMS: atom_id res chain seq x y z
N GLU A 1 25.61 4.78 -16.52
CA GLU A 1 24.26 5.29 -16.77
C GLU A 1 23.23 4.28 -16.26
N PRO A 2 22.14 4.71 -15.60
CA PRO A 2 21.11 3.79 -15.13
C PRO A 2 20.38 3.12 -16.27
N GLY A 3 19.94 1.89 -16.05
CA GLY A 3 19.08 1.16 -16.97
C GLY A 3 17.69 1.80 -17.09
N ILE A 4 16.98 1.49 -18.16
CA ILE A 4 15.60 1.92 -18.35
C ILE A 4 14.71 0.98 -17.52
N ARG A 5 13.92 1.54 -16.60
CA ARG A 5 13.06 0.75 -15.73
C ARG A 5 11.91 0.10 -16.50
N GLY A 6 11.62 -1.18 -16.23
CA GLY A 6 10.54 -1.93 -16.88
C GLY A 6 9.16 -1.35 -16.58
N GLU A 7 8.20 -1.59 -17.47
CA GLU A 7 6.80 -1.18 -17.27
C GLU A 7 6.09 -2.10 -16.26
N ILE A 8 5.07 -1.56 -15.59
CA ILE A 8 4.13 -2.34 -14.77
C ILE A 8 2.76 -2.26 -15.44
N THR A 9 2.15 -3.42 -15.69
CA THR A 9 0.82 -3.52 -16.29
C THR A 9 -0.15 -4.29 -15.40
N ASP A 10 -1.43 -4.04 -15.56
CA ASP A 10 -2.48 -4.87 -14.99
C ASP A 10 -2.57 -6.24 -15.69
N ARG A 11 -3.47 -7.12 -15.23
CA ARG A 11 -3.68 -8.45 -15.81
C ARG A 11 -4.13 -8.45 -17.27
N ASN A 12 -4.71 -7.35 -17.75
CA ASN A 12 -5.25 -7.17 -19.09
C ASN A 12 -4.29 -6.38 -20.03
N GLY A 13 -3.10 -6.04 -19.53
CA GLY A 13 -2.10 -5.29 -20.28
C GLY A 13 -2.25 -3.76 -20.19
N ILE A 14 -3.14 -3.24 -19.35
CA ILE A 14 -3.26 -1.80 -19.11
C ILE A 14 -2.01 -1.32 -18.36
N THR A 15 -1.33 -0.32 -18.89
CA THR A 15 -0.09 0.21 -18.32
C THR A 15 -0.39 1.05 -17.08
N LEU A 16 0.10 0.61 -15.91
CA LEU A 16 -0.04 1.27 -14.62
C LEU A 16 1.17 2.13 -14.23
N ALA A 17 2.35 1.74 -14.70
CA ALA A 17 3.56 2.53 -14.57
C ALA A 17 4.44 2.37 -15.82
N ARG A 18 4.94 3.48 -16.34
CA ARG A 18 5.75 3.54 -17.55
C ARG A 18 6.83 4.61 -17.43
N ASN A 19 7.69 4.69 -18.45
CA ASN A 19 8.64 5.79 -18.56
C ASN A 19 8.22 6.70 -19.72
N LEU A 20 8.22 8.00 -19.47
CA LEU A 20 8.09 9.02 -20.50
C LEU A 20 9.48 9.53 -20.90
N ARG A 21 9.58 10.00 -22.12
CA ARG A 21 10.74 10.78 -22.56
C ARG A 21 10.65 12.15 -21.92
N ASN A 22 11.59 12.44 -21.04
CA ASN A 22 11.75 13.76 -20.46
C ASN A 22 12.82 14.52 -21.22
N TYR A 23 12.45 15.66 -21.80
CA TYR A 23 13.32 16.51 -22.58
C TYR A 23 13.98 17.53 -21.67
N GLU A 24 15.31 17.57 -21.66
CA GLU A 24 16.06 18.43 -20.75
C GLU A 24 17.22 19.17 -21.42
N VAL A 25 17.59 20.29 -20.82
CA VAL A 25 18.86 20.96 -21.05
C VAL A 25 19.83 20.52 -19.98
N SER A 26 20.93 19.91 -20.36
CA SER A 26 21.99 19.50 -19.47
C SER A 26 23.28 20.31 -19.66
N PHE A 27 23.97 20.60 -18.56
CA PHE A 27 25.23 21.34 -18.54
C PHE A 27 26.38 20.41 -18.22
N ASN A 28 27.36 20.31 -19.13
CA ASN A 28 28.69 19.81 -18.80
C ASN A 28 29.49 20.98 -18.22
N LEU A 29 29.60 20.99 -16.91
CA LEU A 29 30.14 22.16 -16.19
C LEU A 29 31.63 22.40 -16.46
N ASP A 30 32.42 21.35 -16.72
CA ASP A 30 33.83 21.49 -17.10
C ASP A 30 33.99 22.10 -18.48
N GLU A 31 33.23 21.64 -19.46
CA GLU A 31 33.25 22.18 -20.81
C GLU A 31 32.81 23.64 -20.86
N ILE A 32 31.75 23.98 -20.12
CA ILE A 32 31.27 25.36 -19.94
C ILE A 32 32.39 26.22 -19.33
N ARG A 33 33.04 25.72 -18.28
CA ARG A 33 34.14 26.44 -17.62
C ARG A 33 35.31 26.66 -18.56
N GLN A 34 35.74 25.64 -19.27
CA GLN A 34 36.84 25.70 -20.24
C GLN A 34 36.55 26.66 -21.37
N ALA A 35 35.38 26.60 -21.96
CA ALA A 35 34.95 27.48 -23.03
C ALA A 35 34.93 28.94 -22.55
N TYR A 36 34.39 29.21 -21.36
CA TYR A 36 34.37 30.53 -20.80
C TYR A 36 35.80 31.09 -20.52
N LEU A 37 36.68 30.29 -19.92
CA LEU A 37 38.05 30.68 -19.64
C LEU A 37 38.85 30.97 -20.91
N SER A 38 38.67 30.17 -21.94
CA SER A 38 39.36 30.39 -23.25
C SER A 38 38.86 31.65 -23.95
N GLN A 39 37.59 32.00 -23.86
CA GLN A 39 37.03 33.24 -24.45
C GLN A 39 37.46 34.52 -23.69
N HIS A 40 37.81 34.40 -22.44
CA HIS A 40 38.16 35.54 -21.55
C HIS A 40 39.62 35.50 -21.08
N ILE A 41 40.50 34.92 -21.87
CA ILE A 41 41.92 34.70 -21.51
C ILE A 41 42.70 35.99 -21.21
N GLU A 42 42.25 37.12 -21.73
CA GLU A 42 42.86 38.43 -21.50
C GLU A 42 42.38 39.10 -20.19
N ASP A 43 41.35 38.61 -19.55
CA ASP A 43 40.84 39.14 -18.28
C ASP A 43 41.86 38.86 -17.15
N PRO A 44 42.35 39.91 -16.43
CA PRO A 44 43.33 39.75 -15.34
C PRO A 44 42.82 38.80 -14.22
N THR A 45 41.51 38.74 -14.00
CA THR A 45 40.90 37.86 -13.00
C THR A 45 40.97 36.40 -13.48
N ILE A 46 40.69 36.18 -14.74
CA ILE A 46 40.78 34.88 -15.39
C ILE A 46 42.21 34.40 -15.50
N GLN A 47 43.16 35.33 -15.83
CA GLN A 47 44.60 35.00 -15.86
C GLN A 47 45.12 34.56 -14.49
N ARG A 48 44.59 35.11 -13.39
CA ARG A 48 44.90 34.59 -12.05
C ARG A 48 44.33 33.20 -11.82
N LEU A 49 43.12 32.96 -12.23
CA LEU A 49 42.46 31.65 -12.09
C LEU A 49 43.16 30.56 -12.91
N THR A 50 43.64 30.88 -14.11
CA THR A 50 44.37 29.93 -14.98
C THR A 50 45.82 29.68 -14.57
N LYS A 51 46.47 30.65 -13.91
CA LYS A 51 47.82 30.47 -13.36
C LYS A 51 47.89 29.64 -12.08
N GLU A 52 46.77 29.51 -11.41
CA GLU A 52 46.61 28.79 -10.16
C GLU A 52 46.00 27.38 -10.39
N ASP A 53 46.36 26.67 -11.49
CA ASP A 53 46.01 25.26 -11.70
C ASP A 53 46.69 24.37 -10.64
N GLY A 54 46.12 24.34 -9.48
CA GLY A 54 46.58 23.73 -8.22
C GLY A 54 45.84 24.27 -7.02
N LEU A 55 44.89 25.18 -7.24
CA LEU A 55 44.12 25.82 -6.18
C LEU A 55 43.07 24.88 -5.54
N PRO A 56 42.88 25.07 -4.22
CA PRO A 56 41.85 24.35 -3.50
C PRO A 56 40.49 24.49 -4.16
N ARG A 57 39.78 23.39 -4.31
CA ARG A 57 38.42 23.30 -4.90
C ARG A 57 37.43 24.38 -4.44
N LYS A 58 37.59 24.96 -3.25
CA LYS A 58 36.74 26.02 -2.68
C LYS A 58 36.72 27.33 -3.47
N ARG A 59 37.78 27.71 -4.18
CA ARG A 59 37.77 28.94 -5.00
C ARG A 59 37.13 28.72 -6.38
N SER A 60 37.22 27.51 -6.95
CA SER A 60 36.56 27.20 -8.22
C SER A 60 35.04 27.14 -8.14
N GLU A 61 34.48 26.93 -6.95
CA GLU A 61 33.03 26.82 -6.75
C GLU A 61 32.26 28.12 -6.97
N LYS A 62 32.84 29.24 -6.51
CA LYS A 62 32.23 30.58 -6.73
C LYS A 62 32.23 30.97 -8.19
N ASP A 63 33.22 30.51 -8.92
CA ASP A 63 33.42 30.86 -10.32
C ASP A 63 32.43 30.12 -11.22
N ILE A 64 32.11 28.82 -10.98
CA ILE A 64 31.20 28.04 -11.83
C ILE A 64 29.80 28.63 -11.90
N VAL A 65 29.26 29.15 -10.78
CA VAL A 65 27.94 29.80 -10.75
C VAL A 65 27.94 31.12 -11.50
N ALA A 66 29.02 31.92 -11.38
CA ALA A 66 29.19 33.14 -12.11
C ALA A 66 29.31 32.85 -13.63
N ILE A 67 30.15 31.90 -14.01
CA ILE A 67 30.35 31.48 -15.41
C ILE A 67 29.05 31.07 -16.03
N VAL A 68 28.24 30.18 -15.35
CA VAL A 68 26.94 29.74 -15.86
C VAL A 68 25.97 30.90 -16.03
N LYS A 69 25.99 31.89 -15.11
CA LYS A 69 25.13 33.08 -15.22
C LYS A 69 25.54 34.02 -16.34
N GLU A 70 26.83 34.20 -16.54
CA GLU A 70 27.36 35.14 -17.53
C GLU A 70 27.40 34.58 -18.96
N GLY A 71 27.59 33.26 -19.13
CA GLY A 71 27.62 32.57 -20.40
C GLY A 71 26.30 31.89 -20.72
N PRO A 72 26.12 30.63 -20.30
CA PRO A 72 24.99 29.79 -20.64
C PRO A 72 23.60 30.40 -20.48
N LEU A 73 23.37 31.09 -19.34
CA LEU A 73 22.04 31.65 -19.08
C LEU A 73 21.70 32.83 -19.98
N LYS A 74 22.66 33.64 -20.38
CA LYS A 74 22.41 34.73 -21.33
C LYS A 74 22.00 34.20 -22.69
N ILE A 75 22.60 33.09 -23.13
CA ILE A 75 22.29 32.45 -24.39
C ILE A 75 20.90 31.80 -24.32
N LEU A 76 20.62 31.03 -23.27
CA LEU A 76 19.32 30.40 -23.06
C LEU A 76 18.18 31.43 -22.88
N ASN A 77 18.52 32.66 -22.47
CA ASN A 77 17.55 33.76 -22.33
C ASN A 77 17.41 34.60 -23.63
N SER A 78 18.09 34.22 -24.69
CA SER A 78 17.93 34.90 -25.97
C SER A 78 16.49 34.88 -26.46
N PRO A 79 16.05 35.88 -27.28
CA PRO A 79 14.67 35.93 -27.78
C PRO A 79 14.25 34.68 -28.53
N ASN A 80 15.20 34.02 -29.19
CA ASN A 80 14.95 32.81 -29.99
C ASN A 80 14.70 31.57 -29.13
N LEU A 81 15.30 31.47 -27.94
CA LEU A 81 15.21 30.28 -27.10
C LEU A 81 14.24 30.49 -25.92
N SER A 82 14.37 31.60 -25.20
CA SER A 82 13.54 31.91 -24.01
C SER A 82 13.47 30.77 -22.96
N LEU A 83 14.58 30.01 -22.83
CA LEU A 83 14.65 28.78 -22.02
C LEU A 83 15.22 29.02 -20.61
N ALA A 84 15.75 30.24 -20.34
CA ALA A 84 16.31 30.51 -19.02
C ALA A 84 15.27 30.42 -17.90
N ARG A 85 15.66 29.78 -16.81
CA ARG A 85 14.87 29.65 -15.59
C ARG A 85 15.76 29.91 -14.38
N ASN A 86 15.15 30.35 -13.29
CA ASN A 86 15.86 30.49 -12.02
C ASN A 86 16.30 29.10 -11.51
N PHE A 87 17.53 28.99 -11.06
CA PHE A 87 18.09 27.80 -10.46
C PHE A 87 18.71 28.10 -9.08
N LYS A 88 18.77 27.09 -8.23
CA LYS A 88 19.40 27.20 -6.92
C LYS A 88 20.93 27.07 -7.09
N ALA A 89 21.65 28.17 -6.86
CA ALA A 89 23.11 28.21 -6.96
C ALA A 89 23.82 27.15 -6.09
N GLY A 90 23.24 26.83 -4.93
CA GLY A 90 23.72 25.76 -4.06
C GLY A 90 23.69 24.39 -4.70
N ASN A 91 22.61 24.04 -5.41
CA ASN A 91 22.49 22.74 -6.09
C ASN A 91 23.57 22.57 -7.16
N LEU A 92 23.80 23.60 -7.96
CA LEU A 92 24.84 23.58 -8.99
C LEU A 92 26.25 23.42 -8.39
N ARG A 93 26.53 24.16 -7.29
CA ARG A 93 27.82 24.06 -6.58
C ARG A 93 28.01 22.65 -6.01
N THR A 94 27.03 22.13 -5.29
CA THR A 94 27.09 20.79 -4.71
C THR A 94 27.29 19.73 -5.78
N HIS A 95 26.58 19.83 -6.92
CA HIS A 95 26.74 18.90 -8.04
C HIS A 95 28.17 18.97 -8.61
N TYR A 96 28.69 20.18 -8.83
CA TYR A 96 30.05 20.34 -9.35
C TYR A 96 31.14 19.82 -8.42
N LEU A 97 30.97 20.01 -7.10
CA LEU A 97 31.88 19.49 -6.09
C LEU A 97 31.85 17.95 -5.98
N THR A 98 30.64 17.40 -6.09
CA THR A 98 30.45 15.94 -5.93
C THR A 98 30.90 15.19 -7.17
N HIS A 99 30.62 15.72 -8.35
CA HIS A 99 30.76 14.99 -9.63
C HIS A 99 31.82 15.58 -10.57
N GLY A 100 32.36 16.76 -10.28
CA GLY A 100 33.20 17.49 -11.23
C GLY A 100 32.40 17.80 -12.49
N GLY A 101 33.04 17.75 -13.64
CA GLY A 101 32.36 17.88 -14.93
C GLY A 101 31.96 16.56 -15.56
N LEU A 102 32.05 15.45 -14.84
CA LEU A 102 31.84 14.11 -15.41
C LEU A 102 30.39 13.75 -15.61
N ILE A 103 29.55 14.18 -14.65
CA ILE A 103 28.11 13.98 -14.73
C ILE A 103 27.47 15.30 -15.14
N PRO A 104 26.76 15.37 -16.26
CA PRO A 104 26.06 16.58 -16.66
C PRO A 104 25.05 17.02 -15.61
N PHE A 105 25.02 18.32 -15.32
CA PHE A 105 24.01 18.92 -14.43
C PHE A 105 22.72 19.12 -15.21
N SER A 106 21.62 18.50 -14.76
CA SER A 106 20.29 18.75 -15.35
C SER A 106 19.84 20.16 -14.96
N TYR A 107 19.87 21.08 -15.90
CA TYR A 107 19.50 22.47 -15.68
C TYR A 107 17.99 22.67 -15.73
N ARG A 108 17.35 22.10 -16.73
CA ARG A 108 15.91 22.17 -16.96
C ARG A 108 15.41 20.86 -17.53
N SER A 109 14.42 20.26 -16.88
CA SER A 109 13.87 18.93 -17.20
C SER A 109 12.37 18.94 -17.52
N ASP A 110 11.82 20.09 -17.91
CA ASP A 110 10.40 20.31 -18.16
C ASP A 110 10.13 20.89 -19.56
N LEU A 111 11.02 20.61 -20.54
CA LEU A 111 10.84 21.12 -21.88
C LEU A 111 9.70 20.40 -22.61
N THR A 112 8.91 21.19 -23.34
CA THR A 112 8.06 20.64 -24.38
C THR A 112 8.89 20.13 -25.56
N TYR A 113 8.32 19.28 -26.39
CA TYR A 113 9.01 18.80 -27.60
C TYR A 113 9.43 19.97 -28.52
N ASP A 114 8.60 21.00 -28.63
CA ASP A 114 8.89 22.18 -29.46
C ASP A 114 10.06 23.00 -28.89
N GLU A 115 10.08 23.21 -27.56
CA GLU A 115 11.22 23.88 -26.91
C GLU A 115 12.52 23.09 -27.07
N PHE A 116 12.43 21.76 -26.92
CA PHE A 116 13.57 20.86 -27.09
C PHE A 116 14.08 20.88 -28.56
N SER A 117 13.19 20.81 -29.53
CA SER A 117 13.57 20.84 -30.95
C SER A 117 14.24 22.17 -31.33
N LYS A 118 13.66 23.28 -30.94
CA LYS A 118 14.28 24.61 -31.13
C LYS A 118 15.66 24.72 -30.49
N PHE A 119 15.78 24.17 -29.28
CA PHE A 119 17.06 24.14 -28.57
C PHE A 119 18.09 23.26 -29.32
N ALA A 120 17.69 22.07 -29.74
CA ALA A 120 18.57 21.15 -30.46
C ALA A 120 19.09 21.71 -31.81
N GLU A 121 18.27 22.49 -32.50
CA GLU A 121 18.66 23.19 -33.77
C GLU A 121 19.74 24.25 -33.52
N HIS A 122 19.76 24.89 -32.37
CA HIS A 122 20.69 25.97 -31.99
C HIS A 122 21.87 25.52 -31.15
N ASN A 123 21.96 24.22 -30.79
CA ASN A 123 22.92 23.71 -29.81
C ASN A 123 24.37 23.66 -30.32
N LEU A 124 24.61 23.65 -31.66
CA LEU A 124 25.95 23.48 -32.23
C LEU A 124 26.95 24.58 -31.84
N GLU A 125 26.47 25.73 -31.40
CA GLU A 125 27.29 26.89 -31.01
C GLU A 125 27.49 27.02 -29.50
N LEU A 126 26.96 26.07 -28.68
CA LEU A 126 26.89 26.17 -27.24
C LEU A 126 27.77 25.10 -26.55
N PRO A 127 29.09 25.37 -26.36
CA PRO A 127 29.96 24.39 -25.73
C PRO A 127 29.52 24.07 -24.29
N GLY A 128 29.37 22.78 -24.02
CA GLY A 128 28.99 22.26 -22.70
C GLY A 128 27.49 22.33 -22.36
N ILE A 129 26.63 22.74 -23.31
CA ILE A 129 25.19 22.78 -23.12
C ILE A 129 24.56 21.83 -24.14
N TYR A 130 23.88 20.79 -23.64
CA TYR A 130 23.38 19.70 -24.49
C TYR A 130 21.90 19.45 -24.32
N PRO A 131 21.19 19.15 -25.44
CA PRO A 131 19.89 18.51 -25.34
C PRO A 131 20.09 17.07 -24.84
N SER A 132 19.31 16.67 -23.85
CA SER A 132 19.30 15.28 -23.41
C SER A 132 17.89 14.76 -23.24
N ILE A 133 17.72 13.45 -23.42
CA ILE A 133 16.46 12.76 -23.23
C ILE A 133 16.70 11.74 -22.14
N ARG A 134 15.96 11.87 -21.04
CA ARG A 134 16.02 10.90 -19.94
C ARG A 134 14.69 10.22 -19.76
N PRO A 135 14.66 8.91 -19.51
CA PRO A 135 13.42 8.24 -19.09
C PRO A 135 13.00 8.77 -17.73
N GLN A 136 11.75 9.17 -17.59
CA GLN A 136 11.16 9.59 -16.33
C GLN A 136 9.94 8.73 -16.02
N ARG A 137 9.89 8.17 -14.81
CA ARG A 137 8.76 7.34 -14.37
C ARG A 137 7.47 8.14 -14.36
N GLN A 138 6.38 7.51 -14.82
CA GLN A 138 5.04 8.07 -14.81
C GLN A 138 4.04 7.01 -14.39
N TYR A 139 3.08 7.42 -13.55
CA TYR A 139 1.91 6.65 -13.16
C TYR A 139 0.68 7.29 -13.80
N PRO A 140 0.20 6.76 -14.95
CA PRO A 140 -0.81 7.44 -15.80
C PRO A 140 -2.15 7.67 -15.08
N TYR A 141 -2.44 6.88 -14.06
CA TYR A 141 -3.70 6.95 -13.34
C TYR A 141 -3.59 7.65 -11.97
N GLY A 142 -2.50 8.40 -11.72
CA GLY A 142 -2.30 9.15 -10.50
C GLY A 142 -2.27 8.26 -9.25
N ALA A 143 -3.17 8.52 -8.29
CA ALA A 143 -3.23 7.78 -7.04
C ALA A 143 -3.75 6.34 -7.18
N LEU A 144 -4.30 5.93 -8.34
CA LEU A 144 -4.84 4.59 -8.53
C LEU A 144 -3.78 3.52 -8.26
N ALA A 145 -4.12 2.56 -7.40
CA ALA A 145 -3.25 1.45 -7.00
C ALA A 145 -1.92 1.88 -6.35
N CYS A 146 -1.82 3.09 -5.82
CA CYS A 146 -0.57 3.64 -5.30
C CYS A 146 0.09 2.75 -4.23
N HIS A 147 -0.70 2.11 -3.35
CA HIS A 147 -0.17 1.20 -2.32
C HIS A 147 0.29 -0.14 -2.88
N VAL A 148 -0.24 -0.55 -4.04
CA VAL A 148 0.21 -1.74 -4.78
C VAL A 148 1.46 -1.41 -5.59
N LEU A 149 1.42 -0.31 -6.35
CA LEU A 149 2.54 0.10 -7.20
C LEU A 149 3.73 0.56 -6.36
N GLY A 150 3.49 1.41 -5.39
CA GLY A 150 4.52 2.09 -4.63
C GLY A 150 5.00 3.35 -5.33
N TYR A 151 6.18 3.82 -4.95
CA TYR A 151 6.83 5.00 -5.52
C TYR A 151 8.34 4.85 -5.54
N LEU A 152 8.99 5.72 -6.31
CA LEU A 152 10.44 5.76 -6.46
C LEU A 152 11.05 6.92 -5.67
N LYS A 153 12.32 6.76 -5.33
CA LYS A 153 13.19 7.81 -4.81
C LYS A 153 14.52 7.74 -5.56
N GLN A 154 15.09 8.89 -5.90
CA GLN A 154 16.45 8.93 -6.43
C GLN A 154 17.45 8.37 -5.39
N TRP A 155 18.45 7.66 -5.88
CA TRP A 155 19.52 7.14 -5.03
C TRP A 155 20.28 8.27 -4.33
N GLU A 156 20.51 8.07 -3.06
CA GLU A 156 21.44 8.89 -2.27
C GLU A 156 22.83 8.26 -2.27
N LYS A 157 23.83 9.00 -1.85
CA LYS A 157 25.22 8.52 -1.80
C LYS A 157 25.39 7.17 -1.07
N GLY A 158 24.58 6.92 -0.04
CA GLY A 158 24.59 5.66 0.72
C GLY A 158 23.87 4.50 0.04
N ASP A 159 23.11 4.74 -1.02
CA ASP A 159 22.39 3.70 -1.76
C ASP A 159 23.24 3.06 -2.88
N VAL A 160 24.37 3.70 -3.24
CA VAL A 160 25.26 3.18 -4.30
C VAL A 160 25.92 1.90 -3.83
N PRO A 161 25.75 0.76 -4.55
CA PRO A 161 26.36 -0.50 -4.18
C PRO A 161 27.91 -0.40 -4.17
N GLU A 162 28.55 -1.02 -3.21
CA GLU A 162 30.02 -1.08 -3.14
C GLU A 162 30.64 -1.66 -4.42
N SER A 163 29.98 -2.64 -5.02
CA SER A 163 30.38 -3.21 -6.31
C SER A 163 30.41 -2.19 -7.45
N ALA A 164 29.48 -1.21 -7.45
CA ALA A 164 29.47 -0.15 -8.44
C ALA A 164 30.60 0.87 -8.20
N THR A 165 30.88 1.20 -6.94
CA THR A 165 31.99 2.11 -6.59
C THR A 165 33.37 1.49 -6.85
N GLN A 166 33.48 0.17 -6.81
CA GLN A 166 34.73 -0.54 -7.17
C GLN A 166 34.92 -0.65 -8.68
N LYS A 167 33.81 -0.69 -9.44
CA LYS A 167 33.83 -0.89 -10.90
C LYS A 167 33.88 0.43 -11.67
N PHE A 168 33.32 1.48 -11.14
CA PHE A 168 33.18 2.77 -11.83
C PHE A 168 33.77 3.90 -11.00
N ASP A 169 34.54 4.79 -11.63
CA ASP A 169 35.03 6.01 -11.01
C ASP A 169 33.90 6.95 -10.63
N HIS A 170 32.83 6.94 -11.42
CA HIS A 170 31.63 7.72 -11.19
C HIS A 170 30.40 6.91 -11.52
N TYR A 171 29.42 6.94 -10.62
CA TYR A 171 28.16 6.23 -10.76
C TYR A 171 27.00 7.24 -10.70
N ILE A 172 26.17 7.24 -11.75
CA ILE A 172 24.90 7.98 -11.75
C ILE A 172 23.88 7.08 -11.08
N GLY A 173 23.40 7.47 -9.89
CA GLY A 173 22.41 6.71 -9.15
C GLY A 173 21.13 6.55 -9.95
N ASP A 174 20.53 5.37 -9.80
CA ASP A 174 19.24 4.99 -10.36
C ASP A 174 18.10 5.44 -9.45
N ASP A 175 16.86 5.28 -9.90
CA ASP A 175 15.68 5.37 -9.05
C ASP A 175 15.49 4.05 -8.30
N LYS A 176 15.26 4.15 -6.97
CA LYS A 176 15.04 3.03 -6.08
C LYS A 176 13.57 2.90 -5.74
N GLY A 177 13.03 1.71 -5.87
CA GLY A 177 11.69 1.40 -5.37
C GLY A 177 11.65 1.44 -3.84
N ILE A 178 10.75 2.25 -3.27
CA ILE A 178 10.64 2.45 -1.82
C ILE A 178 9.47 1.67 -1.22
N ALA A 179 8.39 1.50 -1.97
CA ALA A 179 7.18 0.84 -1.53
C ALA A 179 6.57 0.00 -2.67
N GLY A 180 5.61 -0.84 -2.33
CA GLY A 180 4.83 -1.62 -3.30
C GLY A 180 5.68 -2.51 -4.21
N VAL A 181 5.16 -2.79 -5.39
CA VAL A 181 5.82 -3.60 -6.43
C VAL A 181 7.10 -2.93 -6.94
N GLU A 182 7.15 -1.60 -6.99
CA GLU A 182 8.37 -0.87 -7.31
C GLU A 182 9.54 -1.28 -6.40
N ASN A 183 9.27 -1.55 -5.12
CA ASN A 183 10.28 -2.03 -4.18
C ASN A 183 10.51 -3.54 -4.28
N SER A 184 9.45 -4.35 -4.21
CA SER A 184 9.59 -5.81 -4.16
C SER A 184 10.14 -6.41 -5.45
N MET A 185 9.90 -5.75 -6.60
CA MET A 185 10.41 -6.14 -7.92
C MET A 185 11.53 -5.22 -8.42
N ASP A 186 12.14 -4.41 -7.54
CA ASP A 186 13.14 -3.42 -7.92
C ASP A 186 14.28 -4.00 -8.78
N ALA A 187 14.85 -5.12 -8.37
CA ALA A 187 15.93 -5.78 -9.07
C ALA A 187 15.54 -6.27 -10.48
N ILE A 188 14.26 -6.61 -10.70
CA ILE A 188 13.73 -7.11 -11.97
C ILE A 188 13.30 -5.96 -12.88
N LEU A 189 12.69 -4.93 -12.27
CA LEU A 189 12.27 -3.72 -12.96
C LEU A 189 13.45 -2.87 -13.43
N ARG A 190 14.56 -2.90 -12.69
CA ARG A 190 15.77 -2.16 -13.05
C ARG A 190 16.43 -2.80 -14.26
N GLY A 191 16.68 -2.00 -15.29
CA GLY A 191 17.39 -2.45 -16.49
C GLY A 191 18.89 -2.63 -16.24
N PRO A 192 19.58 -3.36 -17.12
CA PRO A 192 21.03 -3.42 -17.11
C PRO A 192 21.64 -2.02 -17.28
N GLU A 193 22.67 -1.74 -16.49
CA GLU A 193 23.37 -0.46 -16.49
C GLU A 193 24.17 -0.25 -17.79
N GLY A 194 24.15 0.96 -18.31
CA GLY A 194 25.04 1.39 -19.37
C GLY A 194 26.38 1.91 -18.83
N GLN A 195 27.39 1.87 -19.64
CA GLN A 195 28.76 2.31 -19.28
C GLN A 195 29.32 3.22 -20.37
N LYS A 196 29.92 4.35 -19.93
CA LYS A 196 30.76 5.22 -20.79
C LYS A 196 32.20 5.18 -20.29
N THR A 197 33.11 4.88 -21.18
CA THR A 197 34.56 4.99 -20.93
C THR A 197 35.08 6.26 -21.60
N ILE A 198 35.61 7.15 -20.77
CA ILE A 198 36.09 8.47 -21.20
C ILE A 198 37.59 8.52 -21.04
N VAL A 199 38.31 8.88 -22.10
CA VAL A 199 39.77 9.13 -22.07
C VAL A 199 40.02 10.60 -21.77
N ARG A 200 40.91 10.86 -20.80
CA ARG A 200 41.27 12.21 -20.35
C ARG A 200 42.76 12.49 -20.61
N ASP A 201 43.08 13.77 -20.74
CA ASP A 201 44.48 14.23 -20.70
C ASP A 201 45.00 14.29 -19.25
N GLU A 202 46.32 14.61 -19.12
CA GLU A 202 46.99 14.76 -17.82
C GLU A 202 46.39 15.87 -16.94
N LYS A 203 45.63 16.77 -17.54
CA LYS A 203 44.95 17.88 -16.83
C LYS A 203 43.51 17.52 -16.47
N GLY A 204 43.05 16.31 -16.80
CA GLY A 204 41.71 15.82 -16.51
C GLY A 204 40.64 16.21 -17.56
N HIS A 205 41.01 16.81 -18.68
CA HIS A 205 40.08 17.16 -19.75
C HIS A 205 39.68 15.94 -20.57
N THR A 206 38.41 15.84 -20.91
CA THR A 206 37.90 14.78 -21.78
C THR A 206 38.45 14.95 -23.18
N ILE A 207 39.25 13.97 -23.67
CA ILE A 207 39.77 13.93 -25.03
C ILE A 207 38.78 13.25 -25.97
N ARG A 208 38.25 12.09 -25.54
CA ARG A 208 37.31 11.29 -26.34
C ARG A 208 36.56 10.29 -25.48
N MET A 209 35.41 9.83 -25.94
CA MET A 209 34.76 8.62 -25.50
C MET A 209 35.39 7.44 -26.23
N SER A 210 35.92 6.46 -25.49
CA SER A 210 36.54 5.28 -26.06
C SER A 210 35.58 4.11 -26.23
N ASP A 211 34.57 4.01 -25.38
CA ASP A 211 33.59 2.93 -25.40
C ASP A 211 32.26 3.39 -24.82
N TYR A 212 31.16 2.84 -25.32
CA TYR A 212 29.81 3.09 -24.85
C TYR A 212 28.96 1.83 -24.90
N ILE A 213 28.60 1.34 -23.72
CA ILE A 213 27.60 0.29 -23.54
C ILE A 213 26.28 0.98 -23.24
N LYS A 214 25.30 0.83 -24.13
CA LYS A 214 23.97 1.43 -23.95
C LYS A 214 23.26 0.76 -22.77
N PRO A 215 22.55 1.52 -21.90
CA PRO A 215 21.72 0.93 -20.87
C PRO A 215 20.58 0.11 -21.49
N GLY A 216 20.31 -1.05 -20.86
CA GLY A 216 19.20 -1.91 -21.27
C GLY A 216 17.89 -1.59 -20.54
N THR A 217 16.81 -2.25 -20.99
CA THR A 217 15.48 -2.13 -20.40
C THR A 217 15.22 -3.26 -19.39
N GLY A 218 14.67 -2.94 -18.23
CA GLY A 218 14.23 -3.91 -17.24
C GLY A 218 13.01 -4.71 -17.70
N ALA A 219 12.72 -5.79 -17.01
CA ALA A 219 11.59 -6.64 -17.35
C ALA A 219 10.25 -5.94 -17.11
N LYS A 220 9.30 -6.18 -18.00
CA LYS A 220 7.91 -5.78 -17.85
C LYS A 220 7.23 -6.68 -16.83
N VAL A 221 6.68 -6.10 -15.76
CA VAL A 221 5.94 -6.80 -14.70
C VAL A 221 4.45 -6.70 -14.96
N GLN A 222 3.79 -7.84 -15.09
CA GLN A 222 2.34 -7.95 -15.17
C GLN A 222 1.78 -8.36 -13.83
N LEU A 223 0.81 -7.60 -13.31
CA LEU A 223 0.14 -7.87 -12.06
C LEU A 223 -1.10 -8.74 -12.24
N THR A 224 -1.60 -9.31 -11.14
CA THR A 224 -2.92 -9.96 -11.09
C THR A 224 -4.05 -8.94 -10.96
N ILE A 225 -3.74 -7.70 -10.61
CA ILE A 225 -4.68 -6.58 -10.50
C ILE A 225 -5.42 -6.36 -11.82
N ASP A 226 -6.73 -6.16 -11.73
CA ASP A 226 -7.57 -5.63 -12.79
C ASP A 226 -7.78 -4.13 -12.53
N ALA A 227 -7.25 -3.28 -13.39
CA ALA A 227 -7.26 -1.82 -13.18
C ALA A 227 -8.67 -1.23 -13.02
N ARG A 228 -9.68 -1.83 -13.66
CA ARG A 228 -11.08 -1.37 -13.56
C ARG A 228 -11.73 -1.83 -12.27
N ALA A 229 -11.45 -3.05 -11.82
CA ALA A 229 -11.87 -3.53 -10.50
C ALA A 229 -11.18 -2.73 -9.39
N GLN A 230 -9.91 -2.37 -9.58
CA GLN A 230 -9.16 -1.50 -8.67
C GLN A 230 -9.80 -0.12 -8.57
N TYR A 231 -10.14 0.51 -9.70
CA TYR A 231 -10.82 1.78 -9.75
C TYR A 231 -12.17 1.73 -9.02
N LEU A 232 -12.97 0.70 -9.28
CA LEU A 232 -14.25 0.49 -8.60
C LEU A 232 -14.07 0.39 -7.08
N LEU A 233 -13.10 -0.42 -6.63
CA LEU A 233 -12.82 -0.62 -5.21
C LEU A 233 -12.40 0.70 -4.54
N GLU A 234 -11.41 1.41 -5.09
CA GLU A 234 -10.91 2.66 -4.52
C GLU A 234 -11.97 3.76 -4.49
N ASN A 235 -12.69 3.94 -5.61
CA ASN A 235 -13.76 4.92 -5.68
C ASN A 235 -14.86 4.65 -4.64
N THR A 236 -15.20 3.37 -4.43
CA THR A 236 -16.17 2.96 -3.40
C THR A 236 -15.65 3.23 -1.99
N LEU A 237 -14.38 2.91 -1.71
CA LEU A 237 -13.80 3.08 -0.38
C LEU A 237 -13.57 4.54 0.02
N ARG A 238 -13.28 5.41 -0.93
CA ARG A 238 -13.10 6.85 -0.71
C ARG A 238 -14.32 7.52 -0.08
N PHE A 239 -15.50 6.96 -0.31
CA PHE A 239 -16.71 7.41 0.34
C PHE A 239 -16.73 7.16 1.86
N ALA A 240 -16.13 6.07 2.32
CA ALA A 240 -16.18 5.65 3.72
C ALA A 240 -15.10 6.28 4.62
N GLY A 241 -14.15 7.01 4.06
CA GLY A 241 -13.02 7.57 4.82
C GLY A 241 -11.87 6.58 5.00
N ARG A 242 -11.25 6.52 6.19
CA ARG A 242 -10.11 5.62 6.46
C ARG A 242 -10.54 4.16 6.34
N SER A 243 -10.15 3.53 5.26
CA SER A 243 -10.62 2.19 4.91
C SER A 243 -9.60 1.38 4.11
N ALA A 244 -9.86 0.09 4.01
CA ALA A 244 -9.13 -0.81 3.14
C ALA A 244 -10.07 -1.85 2.53
N GLY A 245 -9.71 -2.35 1.35
CA GLY A 245 -10.43 -3.42 0.70
C GLY A 245 -9.50 -4.33 -0.09
N VAL A 246 -9.86 -5.59 -0.16
CA VAL A 246 -9.20 -6.63 -0.96
C VAL A 246 -10.25 -7.41 -1.71
N VAL A 247 -10.05 -7.60 -3.01
CA VAL A 247 -10.83 -8.48 -3.89
C VAL A 247 -9.91 -9.59 -4.38
N MET A 248 -10.30 -10.84 -4.17
CA MET A 248 -9.48 -12.00 -4.50
C MET A 248 -10.28 -13.02 -5.32
N ASP A 249 -9.62 -13.65 -6.29
CA ASP A 249 -10.12 -14.85 -6.94
C ASP A 249 -10.00 -16.05 -5.98
N VAL A 250 -11.12 -16.69 -5.69
CA VAL A 250 -11.19 -17.76 -4.66
C VAL A 250 -10.46 -19.04 -5.08
N ASN A 251 -10.26 -19.26 -6.38
CA ASN A 251 -9.71 -20.51 -6.92
C ASN A 251 -8.20 -20.44 -7.21
N THR A 252 -7.62 -19.26 -7.17
CA THR A 252 -6.22 -19.05 -7.57
C THR A 252 -5.39 -18.28 -6.55
N GLY A 253 -6.02 -17.58 -5.60
CA GLY A 253 -5.35 -16.68 -4.68
C GLY A 253 -4.89 -15.35 -5.34
N GLU A 254 -5.24 -15.10 -6.60
CA GLU A 254 -4.94 -13.84 -7.27
C GLU A 254 -5.68 -12.67 -6.63
N VAL A 255 -4.94 -11.64 -6.22
CA VAL A 255 -5.52 -10.38 -5.77
C VAL A 255 -5.87 -9.55 -7.00
N LEU A 256 -7.18 -9.36 -7.22
CA LEU A 256 -7.72 -8.64 -8.37
C LEU A 256 -7.80 -7.14 -8.14
N ALA A 257 -7.98 -6.74 -6.89
CA ALA A 257 -7.92 -5.35 -6.44
C ALA A 257 -7.51 -5.28 -4.96
N MET A 258 -6.71 -4.28 -4.61
CA MET A 258 -6.29 -4.01 -3.24
C MET A 258 -6.15 -2.51 -3.05
N ALA A 259 -6.90 -1.96 -2.11
CA ALA A 259 -6.95 -0.53 -1.88
C ALA A 259 -6.79 -0.18 -0.40
N SER A 260 -6.17 0.95 -0.15
CA SER A 260 -6.05 1.58 1.16
C SER A 260 -6.34 3.07 1.00
N VAL A 261 -7.18 3.59 1.86
CA VAL A 261 -7.60 5.01 1.85
C VAL A 261 -7.34 5.60 3.23
N PRO A 262 -6.78 6.82 3.35
CA PRO A 262 -6.35 7.71 2.29
C PRO A 262 -5.14 7.19 1.50
N ASP A 263 -4.89 7.84 0.38
CA ASP A 263 -3.89 7.45 -0.60
C ASP A 263 -2.93 8.62 -0.93
N TYR A 264 -1.99 8.38 -1.84
CA TYR A 264 -1.03 9.36 -2.32
C TYR A 264 -0.86 9.24 -3.84
N ASP A 265 -0.34 10.30 -4.49
CA ASP A 265 0.02 10.22 -5.91
C ASP A 265 1.52 9.89 -6.04
N PRO A 266 1.88 8.74 -6.59
CA PRO A 266 3.29 8.37 -6.82
C PRO A 266 4.04 9.37 -7.71
N ASN A 267 3.35 10.11 -8.58
CA ASN A 267 3.97 11.14 -9.41
C ASN A 267 4.50 12.32 -8.59
N ASP A 268 3.97 12.57 -7.39
CA ASP A 268 4.49 13.63 -6.51
C ASP A 268 5.97 13.40 -6.10
N PHE A 269 6.46 12.17 -6.20
CA PHE A 269 7.84 11.81 -5.85
C PHE A 269 8.81 11.91 -7.03
N ILE A 270 8.33 12.27 -8.21
CA ILE A 270 9.10 12.28 -9.46
C ILE A 270 9.37 13.70 -9.95
N PRO A 271 10.62 14.09 -10.21
CA PRO A 271 11.87 13.38 -9.88
C PRO A 271 12.17 13.39 -8.39
N SER A 272 11.56 14.29 -7.63
CA SER A 272 11.66 14.41 -6.17
C SER A 272 10.45 15.13 -5.62
N ILE A 273 10.01 14.75 -4.43
CA ILE A 273 8.83 15.36 -3.81
C ILE A 273 9.11 16.81 -3.41
N SER A 274 8.19 17.70 -3.75
CA SER A 274 8.27 19.10 -3.32
C SER A 274 7.93 19.24 -1.83
N GLN A 275 8.50 20.24 -1.15
CA GLN A 275 8.19 20.51 0.25
C GLN A 275 6.69 20.69 0.48
N LYS A 276 6.01 21.43 -0.40
CA LYS A 276 4.55 21.63 -0.34
C LYS A 276 3.76 20.32 -0.41
N ALA A 277 4.12 19.41 -1.34
CA ALA A 277 3.47 18.11 -1.44
C ALA A 277 3.76 17.25 -0.20
N TRP A 278 5.00 17.24 0.28
CA TRP A 278 5.39 16.52 1.48
C TRP A 278 4.62 17.00 2.72
N ASP A 279 4.52 18.32 2.91
CA ASP A 279 3.78 18.91 4.03
C ASP A 279 2.30 18.53 3.97
N SER A 280 1.67 18.52 2.79
CA SER A 280 0.27 18.12 2.64
C SER A 280 0.00 16.67 3.08
N TYR A 281 0.98 15.76 2.96
CA TYR A 281 0.86 14.39 3.46
C TYR A 281 1.08 14.28 4.97
N ARG A 282 1.77 15.26 5.59
CA ARG A 282 2.10 15.28 7.01
C ARG A 282 1.14 16.08 7.89
N GLU A 283 0.31 16.92 7.31
CA GLU A 283 -0.63 17.79 8.03
C GLU A 283 -1.52 17.02 9.00
N ASN A 284 -1.91 15.81 8.63
CA ASN A 284 -2.66 14.92 9.52
C ASN A 284 -2.01 13.54 9.60
N GLN A 285 -1.17 13.33 10.61
CA GLN A 285 -0.46 12.07 10.84
C GLN A 285 -1.40 10.89 11.10
N GLN A 286 -2.62 11.13 11.60
CA GLN A 286 -3.60 10.09 11.87
C GLN A 286 -4.16 9.47 10.59
N LEU A 287 -4.17 10.22 9.51
CA LEU A 287 -4.63 9.71 8.21
C LEU A 287 -3.62 8.73 7.60
N ALA A 288 -2.34 8.88 7.89
CA ALA A 288 -1.25 7.99 7.46
C ALA A 288 -1.42 7.50 6.01
N PRO A 289 -1.35 8.40 4.99
CA PRO A 289 -1.65 8.03 3.61
C PRO A 289 -0.66 7.05 2.99
N PHE A 290 0.53 6.89 3.57
CA PHE A 290 1.53 5.92 3.11
C PHE A 290 1.33 4.51 3.69
N THR A 291 0.38 4.33 4.62
CA THR A 291 0.10 3.03 5.21
C THR A 291 -0.80 2.21 4.29
N ASN A 292 -0.32 1.05 3.84
CA ASN A 292 -1.17 0.10 3.15
C ASN A 292 -2.01 -0.68 4.17
N ARG A 293 -3.20 -0.17 4.48
CA ARG A 293 -4.11 -0.77 5.45
C ARG A 293 -4.59 -2.17 5.06
N ALA A 294 -4.51 -2.53 3.78
CA ALA A 294 -4.94 -3.85 3.33
C ALA A 294 -4.03 -4.98 3.83
N ILE A 295 -2.76 -4.66 4.13
CA ILE A 295 -1.76 -5.58 4.67
C ILE A 295 -1.28 -5.17 6.08
N SER A 296 -1.89 -4.17 6.68
CA SER A 296 -1.65 -3.77 8.08
C SER A 296 -2.64 -4.46 9.02
N GLU A 297 -2.22 -4.62 10.28
CA GLU A 297 -2.95 -5.37 11.29
C GLU A 297 -3.93 -4.50 12.08
N PHE A 298 -5.14 -5.01 12.28
CA PHE A 298 -6.21 -4.39 13.06
C PHE A 298 -6.97 -5.44 13.86
N THR A 299 -7.63 -5.02 14.96
CA THR A 299 -8.52 -5.89 15.71
C THR A 299 -9.65 -6.40 14.82
N PRO A 300 -9.76 -7.73 14.60
CA PRO A 300 -10.68 -8.29 13.59
C PRO A 300 -12.14 -8.37 14.08
N GLY A 301 -12.37 -8.36 15.39
CA GLY A 301 -13.69 -8.55 15.95
C GLY A 301 -14.35 -9.84 15.46
N SER A 302 -15.66 -9.80 15.28
CA SER A 302 -16.46 -10.99 14.93
C SER A 302 -16.11 -11.65 13.58
N THR A 303 -15.25 -11.09 12.75
CA THR A 303 -14.72 -11.79 11.56
C THR A 303 -13.84 -12.97 11.97
N MET A 304 -13.18 -12.90 13.13
CA MET A 304 -12.39 -13.99 13.71
C MET A 304 -13.21 -15.25 13.98
N LYS A 305 -14.52 -15.15 14.08
CA LYS A 305 -15.41 -16.31 14.27
C LYS A 305 -15.35 -17.32 13.12
N ILE A 306 -14.94 -16.89 11.92
CA ILE A 306 -14.76 -17.82 10.79
C ILE A 306 -13.50 -18.67 10.96
N PRO A 307 -12.29 -18.13 11.24
CA PRO A 307 -11.16 -18.95 11.66
C PRO A 307 -11.45 -19.83 12.87
N THR A 308 -12.19 -19.30 13.87
CA THR A 308 -12.62 -20.10 15.04
C THR A 308 -13.52 -21.28 14.65
N ALA A 309 -14.44 -21.08 13.70
CA ALA A 309 -15.29 -22.15 13.17
C ALA A 309 -14.47 -23.23 12.47
N ILE A 310 -13.45 -22.82 11.70
CA ILE A 310 -12.50 -23.75 11.06
C ILE A 310 -11.74 -24.54 12.13
N ALA A 311 -11.22 -23.89 13.17
CA ALA A 311 -10.57 -24.57 14.29
C ALA A 311 -11.51 -25.58 14.98
N GLY A 312 -12.79 -25.22 15.15
CA GLY A 312 -13.83 -26.12 15.64
C GLY A 312 -14.07 -27.32 14.73
N ALA A 313 -14.04 -27.11 13.40
CA ALA A 313 -14.16 -28.19 12.40
C ALA A 313 -12.94 -29.11 12.43
N VAL A 314 -11.72 -28.56 12.52
CA VAL A 314 -10.46 -29.34 12.69
C VAL A 314 -10.56 -30.23 13.93
N ALA A 315 -11.13 -29.73 15.04
CA ALA A 315 -11.34 -30.49 16.27
C ALA A 315 -12.57 -31.43 16.25
N GLY A 316 -13.27 -31.55 15.11
CA GLY A 316 -14.46 -32.41 14.97
C GLY A 316 -15.72 -31.92 15.71
N MET A 317 -15.78 -30.63 16.02
CA MET A 317 -16.85 -30.01 16.83
C MET A 317 -17.86 -29.19 15.99
N ALA A 318 -17.79 -29.19 14.68
CA ALA A 318 -18.65 -28.37 13.81
C ALA A 318 -20.14 -28.65 13.97
N SER A 319 -20.55 -29.91 14.28
CA SER A 319 -21.92 -30.29 14.53
C SER A 319 -22.41 -30.01 15.96
N ARG A 320 -21.52 -29.56 16.86
CA ARG A 320 -21.87 -29.34 18.26
C ARG A 320 -22.77 -28.12 18.41
N GLN A 321 -23.75 -28.24 19.27
CA GLN A 321 -24.64 -27.14 19.68
C GLN A 321 -24.23 -26.60 21.03
N PHE A 322 -24.37 -25.27 21.20
CA PHE A 322 -24.17 -24.59 22.48
C PHE A 322 -25.30 -23.58 22.73
N SER A 323 -25.71 -23.44 24.00
CA SER A 323 -26.68 -22.43 24.39
C SER A 323 -26.04 -21.05 24.45
N CYS A 324 -26.80 -20.05 24.03
CA CYS A 324 -26.52 -18.64 24.25
C CYS A 324 -27.50 -18.09 25.30
N ASP A 325 -27.04 -17.96 26.51
CA ASP A 325 -27.83 -17.45 27.63
C ASP A 325 -27.67 -15.93 27.80
N GLY A 326 -27.16 -15.26 26.72
CA GLY A 326 -26.85 -13.84 26.70
C GLY A 326 -25.39 -13.53 26.99
N TYR A 327 -24.73 -14.25 27.88
CA TYR A 327 -23.34 -14.05 28.29
C TYR A 327 -22.66 -15.35 28.74
N VAL A 328 -21.35 -15.30 28.92
CA VAL A 328 -20.54 -16.33 29.59
C VAL A 328 -19.65 -15.66 30.63
N THR A 329 -19.55 -16.28 31.82
CA THR A 329 -18.75 -15.76 32.91
C THR A 329 -17.43 -16.52 33.06
N TYR A 330 -16.33 -15.79 33.15
CA TYR A 330 -14.98 -16.31 33.38
C TYR A 330 -14.39 -15.62 34.63
N GLY A 331 -14.41 -16.33 35.75
CA GLY A 331 -14.07 -15.76 37.04
C GLY A 331 -15.06 -14.64 37.40
N ASN A 332 -14.56 -13.43 37.59
CA ASN A 332 -15.37 -12.22 37.83
C ASN A 332 -15.70 -11.41 36.57
N LYS A 333 -15.31 -11.90 35.39
CA LYS A 333 -15.57 -11.22 34.11
C LYS A 333 -16.74 -11.85 33.37
N GLN A 334 -17.67 -11.02 32.94
CA GLN A 334 -18.79 -11.39 32.10
C GLN A 334 -18.53 -10.96 30.65
N VAL A 335 -18.61 -11.90 29.72
CA VAL A 335 -18.47 -11.65 28.26
C VAL A 335 -19.86 -11.75 27.64
N GLY A 336 -20.45 -10.60 27.34
CA GLY A 336 -21.82 -10.50 26.81
C GLY A 336 -21.88 -10.77 25.31
N CYS A 337 -23.01 -11.32 24.87
CA CYS A 337 -23.42 -11.30 23.49
C CYS A 337 -23.95 -9.90 23.12
N TRP A 338 -23.86 -9.51 21.84
CA TRP A 338 -24.39 -8.20 21.40
C TRP A 338 -25.89 -8.06 21.72
N ILE A 339 -26.68 -9.11 21.54
CA ILE A 339 -28.12 -9.10 21.84
C ILE A 339 -28.40 -8.89 23.34
N TRP A 340 -27.52 -9.39 24.21
CA TRP A 340 -27.61 -9.13 25.65
C TRP A 340 -27.26 -7.69 25.96
N ASN A 341 -26.18 -7.20 25.39
CA ASN A 341 -25.68 -5.85 25.65
C ASN A 341 -26.66 -4.76 25.17
N GLN A 342 -27.42 -5.03 24.08
CA GLN A 342 -28.36 -4.06 23.51
C GLN A 342 -29.80 -4.27 23.97
N HIS A 343 -30.23 -5.50 24.17
CA HIS A 343 -31.63 -5.84 24.37
C HIS A 343 -31.89 -6.77 25.56
N HIS A 344 -30.88 -7.10 26.38
CA HIS A 344 -30.93 -8.09 27.47
C HIS A 344 -31.52 -9.45 27.01
N GLY A 345 -31.40 -9.77 25.73
CA GLY A 345 -31.89 -10.99 25.12
C GLY A 345 -30.84 -12.07 25.01
N ASN A 346 -31.23 -13.21 24.45
CA ASN A 346 -30.34 -14.31 24.15
C ASN A 346 -30.74 -15.00 22.83
N HIS A 347 -29.86 -15.83 22.26
CA HIS A 347 -30.12 -16.57 21.03
C HIS A 347 -30.61 -17.99 21.27
N GLY A 348 -30.70 -18.46 22.53
CA GLY A 348 -31.04 -19.84 22.84
C GLY A 348 -30.00 -20.86 22.33
N ASN A 349 -30.46 -22.06 22.06
CA ASN A 349 -29.59 -23.13 21.54
C ASN A 349 -29.21 -22.87 20.07
N GLN A 350 -27.92 -22.87 19.77
CA GLN A 350 -27.38 -22.53 18.44
C GLN A 350 -26.54 -23.68 17.91
N ASN A 351 -26.72 -24.03 16.63
CA ASN A 351 -25.72 -24.76 15.84
C ASN A 351 -24.70 -23.77 15.23
N LEU A 352 -23.65 -24.28 14.58
CA LEU A 352 -22.57 -23.48 14.01
C LEU A 352 -23.08 -22.43 12.99
N SER A 353 -23.96 -22.85 12.06
CA SER A 353 -24.48 -21.95 11.03
C SER A 353 -25.33 -20.81 11.64
N GLN A 354 -26.20 -21.13 12.60
CA GLN A 354 -26.98 -20.13 13.33
C GLN A 354 -26.10 -19.18 14.14
N ALA A 355 -25.05 -19.71 14.78
CA ALA A 355 -24.11 -18.88 15.55
C ALA A 355 -23.31 -17.92 14.66
N ILE A 356 -22.99 -18.31 13.43
CA ILE A 356 -22.38 -17.43 12.40
C ILE A 356 -23.38 -16.37 11.95
N GLN A 357 -24.62 -16.78 11.60
CA GLN A 357 -25.72 -15.88 11.23
C GLN A 357 -25.92 -14.77 12.25
N ASN A 358 -26.11 -15.17 13.51
CA ASN A 358 -26.43 -14.28 14.61
C ASN A 358 -25.19 -13.62 15.22
N SER A 359 -24.01 -13.94 14.74
CA SER A 359 -22.73 -13.47 15.32
C SER A 359 -22.64 -13.72 16.84
N CYS A 360 -23.08 -14.90 17.30
CA CYS A 360 -23.26 -15.24 18.72
C CYS A 360 -21.93 -15.39 19.46
N ASN A 361 -21.61 -14.50 20.41
CA ASN A 361 -20.38 -14.58 21.21
C ASN A 361 -20.33 -15.83 22.10
N PRO A 362 -21.37 -16.14 22.93
CA PRO A 362 -21.35 -17.30 23.82
C PRO A 362 -21.10 -18.64 23.11
N TYR A 363 -21.65 -18.82 21.91
CA TYR A 363 -21.37 -20.02 21.12
C TYR A 363 -19.87 -20.19 20.85
N PHE A 364 -19.23 -19.16 20.31
CA PHE A 364 -17.81 -19.23 19.95
C PHE A 364 -16.90 -19.29 21.15
N ASN A 365 -17.24 -18.60 22.24
CA ASN A 365 -16.51 -18.68 23.52
C ASN A 365 -16.54 -20.10 24.08
N LYS A 366 -17.71 -20.74 24.09
CA LYS A 366 -17.89 -22.12 24.56
C LYS A 366 -17.18 -23.11 23.63
N LEU A 367 -17.29 -22.95 22.30
CA LEU A 367 -16.58 -23.77 21.32
C LEU A 367 -15.08 -23.73 21.54
N ALA A 368 -14.49 -22.53 21.58
CA ALA A 368 -13.04 -22.35 21.73
C ALA A 368 -12.50 -22.94 23.03
N ASN A 369 -13.22 -22.75 24.14
CA ASN A 369 -12.83 -23.34 25.41
C ASN A 369 -13.03 -24.86 25.46
N THR A 370 -13.99 -25.41 24.68
CA THR A 370 -14.19 -26.86 24.58
C THR A 370 -13.04 -27.53 23.84
N ILE A 371 -12.58 -26.94 22.71
CA ILE A 371 -11.45 -27.48 21.94
C ILE A 371 -10.10 -27.14 22.57
N GLY A 372 -10.06 -26.14 23.44
CA GLY A 372 -8.85 -25.63 24.08
C GLY A 372 -8.06 -24.65 23.21
N TRP A 373 -7.33 -23.76 23.88
CA TRP A 373 -6.60 -22.68 23.18
C TRP A 373 -5.59 -23.16 22.13
N LYS A 374 -4.92 -24.31 22.38
CA LYS A 374 -3.93 -24.83 21.45
C LYS A 374 -4.56 -25.24 20.12
N ALA A 375 -5.64 -26.06 20.16
CA ALA A 375 -6.36 -26.45 18.95
C ALA A 375 -6.98 -25.24 18.23
N MET A 376 -7.41 -24.23 19.02
CA MET A 376 -7.90 -22.95 18.48
C MET A 376 -6.82 -22.24 17.69
N VAL A 377 -5.60 -22.11 18.24
CA VAL A 377 -4.46 -21.46 17.59
C VAL A 377 -4.02 -22.23 16.35
N ASP A 378 -3.81 -23.54 16.49
CA ASP A 378 -3.37 -24.42 15.40
C ASP A 378 -4.35 -24.32 14.19
N GLY A 379 -5.66 -24.33 14.43
CA GLY A 379 -6.68 -24.20 13.40
C GLY A 379 -6.70 -22.81 12.74
N CYS A 380 -6.41 -21.75 13.46
CA CYS A 380 -6.29 -20.40 12.91
C CYS A 380 -5.02 -20.24 12.06
N GLU A 381 -3.89 -20.80 12.52
CA GLU A 381 -2.62 -20.76 11.76
C GLU A 381 -2.73 -21.54 10.44
N MET A 382 -3.51 -22.63 10.37
CA MET A 382 -3.75 -23.39 9.14
C MET A 382 -4.30 -22.51 8.01
N VAL A 383 -5.08 -21.50 8.33
CA VAL A 383 -5.69 -20.58 7.35
C VAL A 383 -5.04 -19.20 7.36
N GLY A 384 -3.79 -19.13 7.78
CA GLY A 384 -2.94 -17.94 7.61
C GLY A 384 -3.08 -16.84 8.66
N ILE A 385 -3.89 -17.02 9.72
CA ILE A 385 -3.98 -16.04 10.80
C ILE A 385 -2.73 -16.09 11.69
N GLY A 386 -2.18 -14.93 12.02
CA GLY A 386 -0.99 -14.80 12.87
C GLY A 386 0.34 -15.03 12.15
N ARG A 387 0.33 -15.09 10.81
CA ARG A 387 1.54 -15.15 9.98
C ARG A 387 1.37 -14.32 8.70
N ARG A 388 2.47 -13.87 8.13
CA ARG A 388 2.46 -13.22 6.81
C ARG A 388 1.94 -14.18 5.76
N THR A 389 1.14 -13.66 4.82
CA THR A 389 0.63 -14.44 3.69
C THR A 389 1.72 -14.73 2.67
N GLY A 390 2.76 -13.88 2.63
CA GLY A 390 3.84 -13.96 1.65
C GLY A 390 3.48 -13.34 0.30
N ILE A 391 2.50 -12.43 0.27
CA ILE A 391 2.24 -11.61 -0.91
C ILE A 391 3.48 -10.80 -1.29
N GLU A 392 3.70 -10.56 -2.58
CA GLU A 392 4.90 -9.88 -3.09
C GLU A 392 4.86 -8.36 -2.86
N LEU A 393 4.50 -7.96 -1.64
CA LEU A 393 4.51 -6.57 -1.18
C LEU A 393 5.38 -6.43 0.07
N PRO A 394 6.16 -5.35 0.19
CA PRO A 394 6.97 -5.11 1.38
C PRO A 394 6.10 -4.68 2.57
N LYS A 395 6.61 -4.89 3.77
CA LYS A 395 6.01 -4.43 5.03
C LYS A 395 4.63 -5.03 5.34
N GLU A 396 4.37 -6.26 4.90
CA GLU A 396 3.19 -7.01 5.33
C GLU A 396 3.29 -7.31 6.83
N ASP A 397 2.24 -7.00 7.59
CA ASP A 397 2.12 -7.38 9.00
C ASP A 397 1.68 -8.84 9.13
N ALA A 398 2.18 -9.50 10.18
CA ALA A 398 1.84 -10.90 10.44
C ALA A 398 0.48 -11.06 11.14
N GLY A 399 -0.04 -10.00 11.71
CA GLY A 399 -1.10 -10.09 12.70
C GLY A 399 -0.61 -10.61 14.04
N ILE A 400 -1.48 -10.57 15.04
CA ILE A 400 -1.21 -11.13 16.37
C ILE A 400 -2.25 -12.21 16.67
N LEU A 401 -1.77 -13.43 16.91
CA LEU A 401 -2.59 -14.56 17.35
C LEU A 401 -2.17 -14.98 18.75
N PRO A 402 -2.92 -14.55 19.80
CA PRO A 402 -2.61 -14.92 21.17
C PRO A 402 -2.53 -16.44 21.36
N GLY A 403 -1.47 -16.89 22.03
CA GLY A 403 -1.17 -18.31 22.20
C GLY A 403 -0.28 -18.92 21.10
N SER A 404 -0.07 -18.27 19.96
CA SER A 404 0.90 -18.70 18.93
C SER A 404 2.33 -18.71 19.47
N ARG A 405 3.24 -19.38 18.74
CA ARG A 405 4.64 -19.42 19.13
C ARG A 405 5.26 -18.03 19.20
N SER A 406 4.98 -17.17 18.24
CA SER A 406 5.47 -15.78 18.19
C SER A 406 4.95 -14.96 19.37
N TRP A 407 3.64 -15.01 19.65
CA TRP A 407 3.04 -14.30 20.77
C TRP A 407 3.62 -14.74 22.11
N ARG A 408 3.78 -16.07 22.33
CA ARG A 408 4.38 -16.60 23.59
C ARG A 408 5.84 -16.19 23.76
N SER A 409 6.61 -16.03 22.67
CA SER A 409 7.99 -15.57 22.76
C SER A 409 8.12 -14.12 23.18
N THR A 410 7.15 -13.28 22.81
CA THR A 410 7.09 -11.86 23.20
C THR A 410 6.37 -11.63 24.53
N ASN A 411 5.59 -12.61 25.00
CA ASN A 411 4.79 -12.55 26.23
C ASN A 411 5.08 -13.75 27.15
N PRO A 412 6.32 -13.99 27.58
CA PRO A 412 6.71 -15.23 28.29
C PRO A 412 6.06 -15.38 29.67
N SER A 413 5.59 -14.29 30.28
CA SER A 413 4.90 -14.27 31.56
C SER A 413 3.39 -14.49 31.46
N LEU A 414 2.82 -14.43 30.26
CA LEU A 414 1.38 -14.60 30.04
C LEU A 414 1.04 -16.05 29.74
N THR A 415 -0.01 -16.54 30.38
CA THR A 415 -0.56 -17.88 30.16
C THR A 415 -1.95 -17.76 29.54
N MET A 416 -2.23 -18.59 28.54
CA MET A 416 -3.58 -18.66 27.97
C MET A 416 -4.58 -19.18 28.99
N THR A 417 -5.54 -18.34 29.32
CA THR A 417 -6.64 -18.64 30.24
C THR A 417 -7.94 -18.88 29.46
N PRO A 418 -8.99 -19.47 30.06
CA PRO A 418 -10.31 -19.60 29.46
C PRO A 418 -10.88 -18.23 28.99
N SER A 419 -10.61 -17.16 29.73
CA SER A 419 -11.03 -15.80 29.36
C SER A 419 -10.29 -15.29 28.11
N LEU A 420 -8.96 -15.45 28.05
CA LEU A 420 -8.18 -15.06 26.89
C LEU A 420 -8.56 -15.88 25.65
N THR A 421 -8.81 -17.18 25.81
CA THR A 421 -9.29 -18.06 24.75
C THR A 421 -10.67 -17.61 24.24
N ALA A 422 -11.55 -17.19 25.13
CA ALA A 422 -12.86 -16.62 24.75
C ALA A 422 -12.72 -15.31 23.97
N PHE A 423 -11.87 -14.38 24.42
CA PHE A 423 -11.61 -13.14 23.66
C PHE A 423 -10.99 -13.40 22.28
N LEU A 424 -10.01 -14.31 22.20
CA LEU A 424 -9.42 -14.73 20.93
C LEU A 424 -10.49 -15.23 19.97
N SER A 425 -11.43 -16.07 20.43
CA SER A 425 -12.46 -16.70 19.58
C SER A 425 -13.40 -15.71 18.87
N ILE A 426 -13.51 -14.49 19.41
CA ILE A 426 -14.35 -13.42 18.88
C ILE A 426 -13.53 -12.23 18.34
N GLY A 427 -12.20 -12.41 18.24
CA GLY A 427 -11.28 -11.40 17.68
C GLY A 427 -11.16 -10.13 18.50
N GLN A 428 -11.16 -10.28 19.82
CA GLN A 428 -10.96 -9.21 20.80
C GLN A 428 -9.68 -9.46 21.62
N GLY A 429 -9.36 -8.56 22.51
CA GLY A 429 -8.09 -8.57 23.25
C GLY A 429 -6.94 -8.23 22.32
N ASP A 430 -5.83 -8.98 22.45
CA ASP A 430 -4.60 -8.73 21.67
C ASP A 430 -4.65 -9.26 20.23
N SER A 431 -5.80 -9.80 19.79
CA SER A 431 -5.93 -10.38 18.45
C SER A 431 -5.88 -9.32 17.37
N LEU A 432 -4.95 -9.46 16.43
CA LEU A 432 -4.84 -8.59 15.24
C LEU A 432 -4.77 -9.43 13.97
N ALA A 433 -5.44 -8.97 12.91
CA ALA A 433 -5.41 -9.57 11.58
C ALA A 433 -5.43 -8.49 10.49
N THR A 434 -4.93 -8.83 9.31
CA THR A 434 -4.97 -7.94 8.16
C THR A 434 -6.22 -8.18 7.31
N PRO A 435 -6.72 -7.19 6.56
CA PRO A 435 -7.78 -7.39 5.58
C PRO A 435 -7.45 -8.49 4.55
N LEU A 436 -6.19 -8.59 4.13
CA LEU A 436 -5.72 -9.62 3.22
C LEU A 436 -5.86 -11.03 3.82
N GLN A 437 -5.44 -11.24 5.08
CA GLN A 437 -5.59 -12.52 5.76
C GLN A 437 -7.07 -12.94 5.83
N LEU A 438 -7.95 -12.02 6.25
CA LEU A 438 -9.39 -12.32 6.33
C LEU A 438 -10.04 -12.55 4.97
N CYS A 439 -9.57 -11.88 3.91
CA CYS A 439 -10.00 -12.14 2.54
C CYS A 439 -9.58 -13.55 2.08
N ALA A 440 -8.35 -13.95 2.38
CA ALA A 440 -7.85 -15.30 2.07
C ALA A 440 -8.62 -16.41 2.83
N VAL A 441 -8.99 -16.16 4.10
CA VAL A 441 -9.87 -17.06 4.86
C VAL A 441 -11.25 -17.17 4.20
N ALA A 442 -11.84 -16.05 3.76
CA ALA A 442 -13.12 -16.07 3.06
C ALA A 442 -13.03 -16.85 1.73
N ALA A 443 -11.94 -16.68 0.98
CA ALA A 443 -11.67 -17.43 -0.25
C ALA A 443 -11.54 -18.93 0.02
N CYS A 444 -10.83 -19.33 1.09
CA CYS A 444 -10.67 -20.71 1.50
C CYS A 444 -12.01 -21.35 1.86
N VAL A 445 -12.86 -20.67 2.62
CA VAL A 445 -14.20 -21.16 2.93
C VAL A 445 -15.05 -21.25 1.67
N ALA A 446 -15.00 -20.26 0.79
CA ALA A 446 -15.76 -20.21 -0.46
C ALA A 446 -15.52 -21.41 -1.36
N ASN A 447 -14.25 -21.78 -1.57
CA ASN A 447 -13.85 -22.83 -2.52
C ASN A 447 -13.85 -24.26 -1.93
N GLY A 448 -14.43 -24.45 -0.75
CA GLY A 448 -14.54 -25.76 -0.11
C GLY A 448 -13.30 -26.18 0.69
N GLY A 449 -12.48 -25.24 1.15
CA GLY A 449 -11.39 -25.48 2.10
C GLY A 449 -9.98 -25.44 1.53
N LYS A 450 -9.78 -24.93 0.32
CA LYS A 450 -8.47 -24.79 -0.30
C LYS A 450 -7.90 -23.39 -0.01
N TYR A 451 -6.85 -23.32 0.80
CA TYR A 451 -6.17 -22.07 1.10
C TYR A 451 -5.02 -21.87 0.12
N TYR A 452 -5.20 -20.91 -0.78
CA TYR A 452 -4.17 -20.46 -1.72
C TYR A 452 -3.40 -19.28 -1.14
N GLN A 453 -2.08 -19.27 -1.34
CA GLN A 453 -1.27 -18.12 -1.02
C GLN A 453 -1.74 -16.91 -1.84
N PRO A 454 -2.07 -15.76 -1.20
CA PRO A 454 -2.34 -14.53 -1.91
C PRO A 454 -1.14 -14.08 -2.76
N ARG A 455 -1.41 -13.62 -3.97
CA ARG A 455 -0.37 -13.16 -4.90
C ARG A 455 -0.83 -11.96 -5.72
N ILE A 456 0.12 -11.11 -6.10
CA ILE A 456 -0.15 -9.88 -6.84
C ILE A 456 0.66 -9.75 -8.13
N VAL A 457 1.78 -10.47 -8.24
CA VAL A 457 2.58 -10.57 -9.45
C VAL A 457 2.12 -11.78 -10.26
N LYS A 458 1.82 -11.58 -11.56
CA LYS A 458 1.43 -12.66 -12.48
C LYS A 458 2.62 -13.19 -13.24
N GLN A 459 3.42 -12.30 -13.79
CA GLN A 459 4.66 -12.64 -14.48
C GLN A 459 5.56 -11.42 -14.68
N ALA A 460 6.85 -11.67 -14.94
CA ALA A 460 7.77 -10.66 -15.45
C ALA A 460 8.48 -11.18 -16.70
N VAL A 461 8.54 -10.35 -17.74
CA VAL A 461 9.05 -10.71 -19.05
C VAL A 461 10.06 -9.66 -19.51
N THR A 462 11.24 -10.09 -19.90
CA THR A 462 12.30 -9.23 -20.47
C THR A 462 11.95 -8.77 -21.88
N GLU A 463 12.66 -7.77 -22.38
CA GLU A 463 12.43 -7.21 -23.73
C GLU A 463 12.60 -8.24 -24.86
N ASP A 464 13.49 -9.22 -24.68
CA ASP A 464 13.69 -10.36 -25.58
C ASP A 464 12.64 -11.48 -25.43
N GLY A 465 11.61 -11.27 -24.61
CA GLY A 465 10.49 -12.21 -24.42
C GLY A 465 10.75 -13.35 -23.43
N LYS A 466 11.89 -13.35 -22.71
CA LYS A 466 12.18 -14.36 -21.68
C LYS A 466 11.36 -14.09 -20.44
N VAL A 467 10.63 -15.10 -19.97
CA VAL A 467 9.92 -15.07 -18.70
C VAL A 467 10.91 -15.26 -17.55
N VAL A 468 11.12 -14.25 -16.72
CA VAL A 468 12.04 -14.26 -15.57
C VAL A 468 11.31 -14.51 -14.24
N VAL A 469 10.03 -14.17 -14.20
CA VAL A 469 9.12 -14.54 -13.11
C VAL A 469 7.84 -15.05 -13.75
N LYS A 470 7.42 -16.23 -13.32
CA LYS A 470 6.09 -16.78 -13.62
C LYS A 470 5.53 -17.34 -12.34
N ASP A 471 4.56 -16.66 -11.82
CA ASP A 471 3.88 -17.14 -10.64
C ASP A 471 2.67 -18.00 -11.02
N THR A 472 2.46 -19.07 -10.26
CA THR A 472 1.35 -20.00 -10.43
C THR A 472 0.59 -20.12 -9.12
N PRO A 473 -0.72 -20.46 -9.16
CA PRO A 473 -1.48 -20.67 -7.94
C PRO A 473 -0.77 -21.65 -7.01
N LYS A 474 -0.47 -21.21 -5.81
CA LYS A 474 0.17 -22.03 -4.77
C LYS A 474 -0.86 -22.43 -3.73
N LEU A 475 -1.28 -23.68 -3.79
CA LEU A 475 -2.12 -24.28 -2.75
C LEU A 475 -1.23 -24.57 -1.53
N GLU A 476 -1.47 -23.89 -0.41
CA GLU A 476 -0.72 -24.13 0.83
C GLU A 476 -1.34 -25.26 1.64
N ILE A 477 -2.67 -25.30 1.71
CA ILE A 477 -3.40 -26.35 2.41
C ILE A 477 -4.75 -26.63 1.74
N ASP A 478 -5.13 -27.88 1.72
CA ASP A 478 -6.50 -28.35 1.46
C ASP A 478 -7.04 -28.91 2.78
N LEU A 479 -7.99 -28.22 3.36
CA LEU A 479 -8.56 -28.56 4.67
C LEU A 479 -9.25 -29.93 4.64
N VAL A 480 -9.83 -30.31 3.50
CA VAL A 480 -10.48 -31.63 3.34
C VAL A 480 -9.43 -32.73 3.33
N GLN A 481 -8.33 -32.55 2.60
CA GLN A 481 -7.20 -33.48 2.63
C GLN A 481 -6.51 -33.54 4.00
N ALA A 482 -6.54 -32.42 4.75
CA ALA A 482 -6.07 -32.37 6.12
C ALA A 482 -7.01 -33.03 7.15
N GLY A 483 -8.15 -33.60 6.71
CA GLY A 483 -9.04 -34.40 7.53
C GLY A 483 -10.33 -33.70 7.98
N ILE A 484 -10.60 -32.47 7.53
CA ILE A 484 -11.87 -31.78 7.81
C ILE A 484 -12.93 -32.32 6.85
N LYS A 485 -14.12 -32.59 7.37
CA LYS A 485 -15.23 -33.04 6.53
C LYS A 485 -15.73 -31.89 5.64
N SER A 486 -16.00 -32.16 4.36
CA SER A 486 -16.59 -31.14 3.47
C SER A 486 -17.92 -30.62 4.00
N SER A 487 -18.70 -31.46 4.70
CA SER A 487 -19.95 -31.07 5.38
C SER A 487 -19.72 -30.01 6.47
N ASP A 488 -18.60 -30.05 7.16
CA ASP A 488 -18.27 -29.08 8.22
C ASP A 488 -17.93 -27.71 7.64
N ILE A 489 -17.22 -27.69 6.50
CA ILE A 489 -16.96 -26.45 5.73
C ILE A 489 -18.27 -25.89 5.20
N GLU A 490 -19.18 -26.77 4.73
CA GLU A 490 -20.50 -26.36 4.25
C GLU A 490 -21.35 -25.71 5.37
N LEU A 491 -21.25 -26.16 6.62
CA LEU A 491 -21.91 -25.51 7.75
C LEU A 491 -21.41 -24.07 7.95
N ILE A 492 -20.11 -23.83 7.74
CA ILE A 492 -19.52 -22.48 7.82
C ILE A 492 -20.02 -21.63 6.66
N ARG A 493 -19.96 -22.14 5.43
CA ARG A 493 -20.48 -21.46 4.23
C ARG A 493 -21.94 -21.09 4.40
N ARG A 494 -22.77 -22.05 4.85
CA ARG A 494 -24.19 -21.86 5.12
C ARG A 494 -24.43 -20.76 6.15
N GLY A 495 -23.66 -20.74 7.23
CA GLY A 495 -23.75 -19.68 8.25
C GLY A 495 -23.46 -18.29 7.69
N MET A 496 -22.45 -18.16 6.83
CA MET A 496 -22.13 -16.90 6.13
C MET A 496 -23.25 -16.50 5.16
N TRP A 497 -23.84 -17.46 4.46
CA TRP A 497 -25.00 -17.23 3.59
C TRP A 497 -26.20 -16.71 4.42
N MET A 498 -26.52 -17.39 5.53
CA MET A 498 -27.61 -17.01 6.42
C MET A 498 -27.43 -15.61 7.00
N SER A 499 -26.19 -15.22 7.31
CA SER A 499 -25.86 -13.86 7.80
C SER A 499 -26.28 -12.73 6.83
N THR A 500 -26.34 -13.03 5.53
CA THR A 500 -26.70 -12.05 4.49
C THR A 500 -28.15 -12.20 4.04
N ASN A 501 -28.62 -13.45 3.88
CA ASN A 501 -29.86 -13.71 3.14
C ASN A 501 -31.06 -14.11 4.01
N SER A 502 -30.82 -14.53 5.27
CA SER A 502 -31.88 -14.92 6.19
C SER A 502 -32.36 -13.75 7.06
N PRO A 503 -33.64 -13.77 7.50
CA PRO A 503 -34.14 -12.81 8.47
C PRO A 503 -33.26 -12.78 9.75
N GLY A 504 -33.01 -11.61 10.29
CA GLY A 504 -32.14 -11.42 11.48
C GLY A 504 -30.64 -11.61 11.23
N GLY A 505 -30.22 -11.81 9.99
CA GLY A 505 -28.81 -11.87 9.63
C GLY A 505 -28.12 -10.51 9.78
N THR A 506 -26.84 -10.52 10.25
CA THR A 506 -26.09 -9.30 10.61
C THR A 506 -25.47 -8.58 9.41
N SER A 507 -25.62 -9.08 8.17
CA SER A 507 -24.98 -8.55 6.97
C SER A 507 -25.98 -8.30 5.81
N GLY A 508 -27.25 -8.10 6.12
CA GLY A 508 -28.34 -7.96 5.11
C GLY A 508 -28.11 -6.86 4.09
N LYS A 509 -27.42 -5.77 4.43
CA LYS A 509 -27.11 -4.68 3.51
C LYS A 509 -26.11 -5.05 2.39
N ALA A 510 -25.42 -6.18 2.50
CA ALA A 510 -24.58 -6.73 1.42
C ALA A 510 -25.36 -7.58 0.42
N ARG A 511 -26.64 -7.86 0.68
CA ARG A 511 -27.49 -8.72 -0.15
C ARG A 511 -27.65 -8.18 -1.57
N LEU A 512 -27.55 -9.08 -2.55
CA LEU A 512 -27.91 -8.82 -3.94
C LEU A 512 -29.16 -9.63 -4.30
N PRO A 513 -30.06 -9.11 -5.17
CA PRO A 513 -31.30 -9.80 -5.50
C PRO A 513 -31.11 -11.15 -6.23
N ASN A 514 -30.22 -11.18 -7.23
CA ASN A 514 -30.04 -12.34 -8.12
C ASN A 514 -28.70 -13.07 -7.93
N ILE A 515 -27.92 -12.68 -6.93
CA ILE A 515 -26.60 -13.27 -6.63
C ILE A 515 -26.51 -13.46 -5.13
N GLU A 516 -26.39 -14.71 -4.72
CA GLU A 516 -26.29 -15.04 -3.31
C GLU A 516 -24.90 -14.70 -2.76
N VAL A 517 -24.83 -13.62 -1.99
CA VAL A 517 -23.64 -13.18 -1.28
C VAL A 517 -23.59 -13.81 0.10
N SER A 518 -22.44 -14.27 0.51
CA SER A 518 -22.19 -14.85 1.83
C SER A 518 -21.23 -13.97 2.60
N CYS A 519 -21.63 -13.47 3.77
CA CYS A 519 -20.83 -12.54 4.55
C CYS A 519 -20.63 -12.96 6.00
N LYS A 520 -19.59 -12.41 6.60
CA LYS A 520 -19.46 -12.27 8.04
C LYS A 520 -19.08 -10.84 8.38
N SER A 521 -19.95 -10.16 9.12
CA SER A 521 -19.67 -8.82 9.63
C SER A 521 -18.86 -8.86 10.93
N GLY A 522 -18.09 -7.84 11.17
CA GLY A 522 -17.35 -7.60 12.40
C GLY A 522 -17.46 -6.15 12.84
N THR A 523 -17.62 -5.95 14.14
CA THR A 523 -17.50 -4.65 14.80
C THR A 523 -16.46 -4.84 15.90
N ALA A 524 -15.29 -4.25 15.70
CA ALA A 524 -14.17 -4.43 16.60
C ALA A 524 -13.97 -3.14 17.42
N GLN A 525 -14.09 -3.27 18.73
CA GLN A 525 -13.82 -2.16 19.64
C GLN A 525 -12.36 -1.75 19.55
N THR A 526 -12.14 -0.44 19.43
CA THR A 526 -10.81 0.16 19.33
C THR A 526 -10.81 1.51 20.07
N SER A 527 -9.65 2.13 20.14
CA SER A 527 -9.50 3.50 20.64
C SER A 527 -8.80 4.35 19.59
N ASP A 528 -9.38 5.48 19.25
CA ASP A 528 -8.78 6.48 18.38
C ASP A 528 -8.57 7.77 19.20
N ASN A 529 -7.30 8.14 19.42
CA ASN A 529 -6.94 9.32 20.26
C ASN A 529 -7.56 9.30 21.66
N GLY A 530 -7.62 8.14 22.29
CA GLY A 530 -8.20 7.96 23.62
C GLY A 530 -9.73 7.95 23.64
N LYS A 531 -10.41 8.12 22.50
CA LYS A 531 -11.87 7.97 22.38
C LYS A 531 -12.21 6.56 21.95
N LYS A 532 -13.21 5.95 22.62
CA LYS A 532 -13.77 4.66 22.22
C LYS A 532 -14.32 4.77 20.78
N SER A 533 -13.96 3.83 19.94
CA SER A 533 -14.40 3.74 18.56
C SER A 533 -14.54 2.29 18.12
N ASN A 534 -15.10 2.06 16.94
CA ASN A 534 -15.27 0.73 16.38
C ASN A 534 -14.75 0.66 14.95
N ASN A 535 -13.89 -0.30 14.64
CA ASN A 535 -13.57 -0.67 13.29
C ASN A 535 -14.68 -1.57 12.72
N SER A 536 -15.19 -1.20 11.57
CA SER A 536 -16.23 -1.95 10.85
C SER A 536 -15.61 -2.90 9.84
N TRP A 537 -16.09 -4.13 9.81
CA TRP A 537 -15.57 -5.18 8.94
C TRP A 537 -16.68 -5.94 8.22
N VAL A 538 -16.42 -6.34 7.00
CA VAL A 538 -17.12 -7.43 6.32
C VAL A 538 -16.10 -8.24 5.55
N MET A 539 -16.10 -9.56 5.78
CA MET A 539 -15.48 -10.55 4.90
C MET A 539 -16.58 -11.35 4.21
N SER A 540 -16.40 -11.65 2.94
CA SER A 540 -17.47 -12.21 2.11
C SER A 540 -16.96 -13.00 0.93
N PHE A 541 -17.86 -13.80 0.33
CA PHE A 541 -17.64 -14.41 -0.98
C PHE A 541 -18.95 -14.48 -1.77
N ALA A 542 -18.86 -14.54 -3.07
CA ALA A 542 -19.99 -14.68 -3.98
C ALA A 542 -19.57 -15.25 -5.36
N PRO A 543 -20.50 -15.90 -6.10
CA PRO A 543 -21.79 -16.43 -5.65
C PRO A 543 -21.64 -17.57 -4.64
N TYR A 544 -22.73 -17.96 -3.95
CA TYR A 544 -22.68 -19.06 -2.99
C TYR A 544 -22.38 -20.41 -3.65
N GLU A 545 -23.11 -20.75 -4.71
CA GLU A 545 -22.98 -22.08 -5.36
C GLU A 545 -21.67 -22.24 -6.14
N ASN A 546 -21.30 -21.24 -6.92
CA ASN A 546 -20.06 -21.26 -7.71
C ASN A 546 -19.20 -20.04 -7.37
N PRO A 547 -18.49 -20.05 -6.23
CA PRO A 547 -17.77 -18.89 -5.73
C PRO A 547 -16.69 -18.46 -6.71
N LYS A 548 -16.66 -17.16 -6.99
CA LYS A 548 -15.68 -16.54 -7.89
C LYS A 548 -14.80 -15.51 -7.17
N TYR A 549 -15.43 -14.69 -6.36
CA TYR A 549 -14.75 -13.60 -5.66
C TYR A 549 -14.90 -13.72 -4.15
N ALA A 550 -13.82 -13.43 -3.43
CA ALA A 550 -13.84 -13.09 -2.02
C ALA A 550 -13.51 -11.60 -1.88
N ILE A 551 -14.19 -10.92 -0.94
CA ILE A 551 -13.98 -9.52 -0.63
C ILE A 551 -13.87 -9.36 0.88
N CYS A 552 -12.86 -8.59 1.32
CA CYS A 552 -12.79 -8.10 2.69
C CYS A 552 -12.70 -6.57 2.67
N VAL A 553 -13.56 -5.92 3.45
CA VAL A 553 -13.58 -4.45 3.63
C VAL A 553 -13.44 -4.13 5.11
N LEU A 554 -12.55 -3.19 5.40
CA LEU A 554 -12.35 -2.54 6.69
C LEU A 554 -12.67 -1.05 6.56
N VAL A 555 -13.43 -0.50 7.50
CA VAL A 555 -13.59 0.94 7.70
C VAL A 555 -13.22 1.29 9.13
N GLN A 556 -12.19 2.10 9.32
CA GLN A 556 -11.77 2.58 10.64
C GLN A 556 -12.80 3.59 11.16
N ASN A 557 -13.16 3.48 12.43
CA ASN A 557 -14.16 4.35 13.08
C ASN A 557 -15.54 4.33 12.40
N GLY A 558 -15.88 3.21 11.71
CA GLY A 558 -17.08 3.11 10.89
C GLY A 558 -18.37 2.82 11.70
N GLY A 559 -18.25 2.42 12.97
CA GLY A 559 -19.42 2.04 13.79
C GLY A 559 -19.85 0.59 13.59
N SER A 560 -20.92 0.31 12.85
CA SER A 560 -21.46 -1.04 12.61
C SER A 560 -20.86 -1.71 11.38
N GLY A 561 -20.34 -2.94 11.51
CA GLY A 561 -19.75 -3.68 10.40
C GLY A 561 -20.73 -3.91 9.24
N GLY A 562 -21.87 -4.53 9.51
CA GLY A 562 -22.90 -4.80 8.48
C GLY A 562 -23.55 -3.52 7.94
N GLY A 563 -23.69 -2.50 8.79
CA GLY A 563 -24.30 -1.21 8.44
C GLY A 563 -23.47 -0.38 7.47
N VAL A 564 -22.17 -0.35 7.67
CA VAL A 564 -21.22 0.50 6.90
C VAL A 564 -20.54 -0.28 5.77
N CYS A 565 -19.95 -1.44 6.06
CA CYS A 565 -19.24 -2.22 5.04
C CYS A 565 -20.19 -2.99 4.11
N GLY A 566 -21.41 -3.32 4.56
CA GLY A 566 -22.39 -4.05 3.75
C GLY A 566 -22.72 -3.36 2.42
N PRO A 567 -23.14 -2.09 2.41
CA PRO A 567 -23.39 -1.34 1.19
C PRO A 567 -22.17 -1.24 0.25
N LEU A 568 -20.97 -1.07 0.81
CA LEU A 568 -19.74 -1.02 0.02
C LEU A 568 -19.47 -2.34 -0.69
N VAL A 569 -19.61 -3.45 0.03
CA VAL A 569 -19.45 -4.81 -0.54
C VAL A 569 -20.53 -5.10 -1.60
N ASN A 570 -21.78 -4.66 -1.38
CA ASN A 570 -22.85 -4.73 -2.36
C ASN A 570 -22.47 -4.06 -3.67
N LEU A 571 -22.00 -2.79 -3.62
CA LEU A 571 -21.59 -2.04 -4.82
C LEU A 571 -20.43 -2.69 -5.55
N ILE A 572 -19.41 -3.17 -4.80
CA ILE A 572 -18.24 -3.82 -5.39
C ILE A 572 -18.67 -5.08 -6.14
N TYR A 573 -19.51 -5.95 -5.54
CA TYR A 573 -20.01 -7.15 -6.24
C TYR A 573 -20.83 -6.80 -7.47
N ARG A 574 -21.72 -5.79 -7.42
CA ARG A 574 -22.48 -5.34 -8.58
C ARG A 574 -21.56 -5.00 -9.74
N GLY A 575 -20.52 -4.21 -9.49
CA GLY A 575 -19.55 -3.85 -10.53
C GLY A 575 -18.80 -5.06 -11.07
N LEU A 576 -18.32 -5.96 -10.21
CA LEU A 576 -17.59 -7.16 -10.62
C LEU A 576 -18.48 -8.08 -11.48
N PHE A 577 -19.73 -8.32 -11.09
CA PHE A 577 -20.62 -9.17 -11.85
C PHE A 577 -21.19 -8.50 -13.11
N ALA A 578 -21.33 -7.16 -13.12
CA ALA A 578 -21.63 -6.42 -14.34
C ALA A 578 -20.48 -6.58 -15.36
N ARG A 579 -19.23 -6.45 -14.92
CA ARG A 579 -18.05 -6.71 -15.75
C ARG A 579 -18.08 -8.14 -16.32
N ASP A 580 -18.42 -9.13 -15.52
CA ASP A 580 -18.50 -10.53 -15.97
C ASP A 580 -19.59 -10.76 -17.01
N LYS A 581 -20.60 -9.91 -17.05
CA LYS A 581 -21.65 -9.86 -18.10
C LYS A 581 -21.23 -9.00 -19.32
N GLY A 582 -19.99 -8.51 -19.36
CA GLY A 582 -19.45 -7.71 -20.46
C GLY A 582 -19.58 -6.21 -20.32
N VAL A 583 -20.10 -5.68 -19.20
CA VAL A 583 -20.17 -4.26 -18.94
C VAL A 583 -18.73 -3.73 -18.73
N LYS A 584 -18.35 -2.74 -19.52
CA LYS A 584 -17.03 -2.11 -19.42
C LYS A 584 -17.01 -1.13 -18.27
N LEU A 585 -16.43 -1.52 -17.13
CA LEU A 585 -16.25 -0.61 -16.01
C LEU A 585 -15.33 0.57 -16.37
N PRO A 586 -15.55 1.75 -15.76
CA PRO A 586 -14.72 2.92 -16.00
C PRO A 586 -13.28 2.71 -15.51
N LEU A 587 -12.38 3.50 -16.09
CA LEU A 587 -11.02 3.64 -15.63
C LEU A 587 -10.59 5.09 -15.86
N LYS A 588 -10.36 5.81 -14.77
CA LYS A 588 -9.93 7.21 -14.77
C LYS A 588 -8.74 7.39 -13.87
N ALA A 589 -7.98 8.45 -14.07
CA ALA A 589 -6.97 8.86 -13.11
C ALA A 589 -7.65 9.32 -11.82
N LEU A 590 -7.08 8.93 -10.69
CA LEU A 590 -7.52 9.38 -9.37
C LEU A 590 -6.57 10.43 -8.83
N SER A 591 -7.11 11.54 -8.36
CA SER A 591 -6.36 12.51 -7.57
C SER A 591 -6.10 11.95 -6.17
N LYS A 592 -4.96 12.34 -5.57
CA LYS A 592 -4.71 12.00 -4.16
C LYS A 592 -5.78 12.59 -3.24
N VAL A 593 -6.01 11.89 -2.14
CA VAL A 593 -6.94 12.34 -1.12
C VAL A 593 -6.38 13.53 -0.34
N PRO A 594 -7.18 14.56 -0.02
CA PRO A 594 -6.73 15.65 0.84
C PRO A 594 -6.27 15.15 2.22
N GLY A 595 -5.09 15.59 2.68
CA GLY A 595 -4.43 15.08 3.89
C GLY A 595 -5.09 15.42 5.23
N ASN A 596 -6.13 16.26 5.26
CA ASN A 596 -6.69 16.82 6.49
C ASN A 596 -8.14 16.39 6.82
N THR A 597 -8.70 15.41 6.12
CA THR A 597 -10.07 14.95 6.34
C THR A 597 -10.16 13.48 6.70
N ASP A 598 -10.91 13.15 7.74
CA ASP A 598 -11.26 11.77 8.09
C ASP A 598 -12.26 11.16 7.11
N ARG A 599 -13.06 12.00 6.48
CA ARG A 599 -13.99 11.66 5.40
C ARG A 599 -13.54 12.31 4.12
N ILE A 600 -13.29 11.49 3.13
CA ILE A 600 -12.63 11.91 1.90
C ILE A 600 -13.61 12.40 0.89
N GLU A 601 -14.71 11.67 0.71
CA GLU A 601 -15.82 12.04 -0.16
C GLU A 601 -17.14 11.85 0.58
N LYS A 602 -18.11 12.72 0.27
CA LYS A 602 -19.43 12.67 0.89
C LYS A 602 -20.42 11.85 0.08
N THR A 603 -20.07 11.54 -1.16
CA THR A 603 -20.89 10.81 -2.12
C THR A 603 -20.05 9.81 -2.87
N ILE A 604 -20.64 8.67 -3.25
CA ILE A 604 -20.01 7.72 -4.18
C ILE A 604 -20.30 8.19 -5.60
N ASP A 605 -19.26 8.40 -6.39
CA ASP A 605 -19.38 8.60 -7.83
C ASP A 605 -19.64 7.24 -8.48
N ILE A 606 -20.91 6.93 -8.73
CA ILE A 606 -21.30 5.68 -9.35
C ILE A 606 -20.93 5.75 -10.83
N PRO A 607 -20.16 4.77 -11.34
CA PRO A 607 -19.78 4.73 -12.73
C PRO A 607 -20.98 4.82 -13.67
N ALA A 608 -20.92 5.70 -14.68
CA ALA A 608 -22.00 5.90 -15.65
C ALA A 608 -22.38 4.58 -16.35
N GLU A 609 -21.41 3.71 -16.59
CA GLU A 609 -21.62 2.39 -17.19
C GLU A 609 -22.43 1.45 -16.29
N LEU A 610 -22.32 1.55 -14.98
CA LEU A 610 -23.16 0.81 -14.03
C LEU A 610 -24.60 1.37 -14.02
N ILE A 611 -24.75 2.69 -14.12
CA ILE A 611 -26.08 3.33 -14.22
C ILE A 611 -26.74 2.89 -15.52
N ALA A 612 -26.03 2.97 -16.65
CA ALA A 612 -26.54 2.54 -17.95
C ALA A 612 -26.94 1.06 -17.95
N ALA A 613 -26.15 0.17 -17.31
CA ALA A 613 -26.48 -1.25 -17.21
C ALA A 613 -27.73 -1.51 -16.35
N VAL A 614 -27.99 -0.69 -15.30
CA VAL A 614 -29.24 -0.72 -14.54
C VAL A 614 -30.41 -0.26 -15.41
N GLU A 615 -30.27 0.86 -16.13
CA GLU A 615 -31.30 1.39 -17.03
C GLU A 615 -31.63 0.44 -18.18
N ALA A 616 -30.61 -0.29 -18.68
CA ALA A 616 -30.80 -1.34 -19.69
C ALA A 616 -31.42 -2.63 -19.14
N GLY A 617 -31.59 -2.76 -17.82
CA GLY A 617 -32.06 -4.00 -17.19
C GLY A 617 -31.05 -5.15 -17.18
N GLU A 618 -29.80 -4.88 -17.46
CA GLU A 618 -28.71 -5.88 -17.46
C GLU A 618 -28.28 -6.26 -16.05
N ILE A 619 -28.43 -5.35 -15.10
CA ILE A 619 -28.17 -5.57 -13.68
C ILE A 619 -29.27 -4.93 -12.80
N GLU A 620 -29.38 -5.44 -11.59
CA GLU A 620 -30.35 -4.95 -10.61
C GLU A 620 -30.08 -3.51 -10.17
N PRO A 621 -31.13 -2.75 -9.78
CA PRO A 621 -31.00 -1.40 -9.26
C PRO A 621 -30.01 -1.30 -8.10
N ILE A 622 -29.21 -0.23 -8.11
CA ILE A 622 -28.25 0.07 -7.02
C ILE A 622 -29.06 0.58 -5.82
N PRO A 623 -28.76 0.14 -4.58
CA PRO A 623 -29.49 0.56 -3.39
C PRO A 623 -29.53 2.09 -3.25
N GLU A 624 -30.66 2.64 -2.86
CA GLU A 624 -30.93 4.06 -2.75
C GLU A 624 -29.95 4.82 -1.84
N VAL A 625 -29.49 4.16 -0.77
CA VAL A 625 -28.45 4.65 0.15
C VAL A 625 -27.14 5.03 -0.54
N ILE A 626 -26.87 4.42 -1.70
CA ILE A 626 -25.63 4.62 -2.47
C ILE A 626 -25.88 5.52 -3.67
N THR A 627 -27.13 5.62 -4.14
CA THR A 627 -27.51 6.39 -5.35
C THR A 627 -27.87 7.82 -5.06
N ALA A 628 -28.23 8.19 -3.84
CA ALA A 628 -28.60 9.56 -3.49
C ALA A 628 -27.37 10.48 -3.56
N ALA A 629 -27.24 11.19 -4.67
CA ALA A 629 -26.23 12.23 -4.83
C ALA A 629 -26.36 13.26 -3.70
N GLY A 630 -25.31 13.41 -2.89
CA GLY A 630 -25.25 14.37 -1.79
C GLY A 630 -25.81 13.89 -0.45
N SER A 631 -26.37 12.69 -0.36
CA SER A 631 -26.63 12.09 0.94
C SER A 631 -25.32 11.54 1.48
N PRO A 632 -24.82 12.03 2.65
CA PRO A 632 -23.77 11.31 3.34
C PRO A 632 -24.27 9.89 3.55
N LEU A 633 -23.34 8.90 3.68
CA LEU A 633 -23.64 7.72 4.47
C LEU A 633 -23.91 8.23 5.90
N THR A 634 -25.07 8.84 6.10
CA THR A 634 -25.61 8.87 7.42
C THR A 634 -25.56 7.41 7.81
N THR A 635 -24.75 7.09 8.81
CA THR A 635 -25.22 6.10 9.75
C THR A 635 -26.68 6.43 9.85
N SER A 636 -27.53 5.63 9.16
CA SER A 636 -28.96 5.80 9.32
C SER A 636 -29.12 6.13 10.76
N GLU A 637 -29.77 7.21 11.07
CA GLU A 637 -30.58 7.27 12.24
C GLU A 637 -31.39 5.96 12.23
N GLU A 638 -30.79 4.81 12.53
CA GLU A 638 -31.36 4.04 13.58
C GLU A 638 -31.39 5.06 14.72
N THR A 639 -32.54 5.67 14.89
CA THR A 639 -33.07 6.12 16.15
C THR A 639 -32.93 4.96 17.13
N GLY A 640 -31.73 4.58 17.41
CA GLY A 640 -31.24 3.99 18.61
C GLY A 640 -31.01 5.21 19.46
N GLU A 641 -31.99 5.49 20.28
CA GLU A 641 -31.83 6.25 21.48
C GLU A 641 -30.41 6.07 21.98
N THR A 642 -29.74 7.16 22.20
CA THR A 642 -28.66 7.29 23.13
C THR A 642 -29.09 6.62 24.44
N GLY A 643 -29.01 5.34 24.49
CA GLY A 643 -28.90 4.58 25.71
C GLY A 643 -27.47 4.77 26.19
N ASP A 644 -27.15 5.99 26.61
CA ASP A 644 -26.18 6.20 27.65
C ASP A 644 -26.72 5.45 28.86
N GLU A 645 -26.00 4.48 29.20
CA GLU A 645 -25.74 3.78 30.45
C GLU A 645 -25.45 2.33 30.10
N ALA A 646 -24.40 2.10 29.32
CA ALA A 646 -23.60 0.93 29.52
C ALA A 646 -22.97 1.13 30.88
N GLY A 647 -23.48 0.41 31.86
CA GLY A 647 -22.90 0.38 33.18
C GLY A 647 -21.38 0.26 33.06
N GLU A 648 -20.68 1.12 33.75
CA GLU A 648 -19.25 1.08 33.95
C GLU A 648 -18.83 -0.32 34.33
N VAL A 649 -18.42 -1.13 33.37
CA VAL A 649 -17.46 -2.17 33.62
C VAL A 649 -16.13 -1.48 33.44
N SER A 650 -15.70 -0.74 34.44
CA SER A 650 -14.30 -0.39 34.56
C SER A 650 -13.50 -1.67 34.34
N PRO A 651 -12.56 -1.70 33.40
CA PRO A 651 -11.57 -2.75 33.40
C PRO A 651 -10.92 -2.67 34.78
N ALA A 652 -11.05 -3.74 35.55
CA ALA A 652 -10.29 -3.88 36.77
C ALA A 652 -8.85 -3.60 36.39
N SER A 653 -8.32 -2.53 36.93
CA SER A 653 -6.91 -2.17 36.86
C SER A 653 -6.09 -3.37 37.33
N HIS A 654 -5.66 -4.23 36.45
CA HIS A 654 -4.41 -4.88 36.65
C HIS A 654 -3.37 -3.78 36.47
N SER A 655 -2.91 -3.21 37.56
CA SER A 655 -1.65 -2.53 37.62
C SER A 655 -0.58 -3.49 37.13
N THR A 656 -0.38 -3.54 35.85
CA THR A 656 0.96 -3.74 35.31
C THR A 656 1.77 -2.59 35.89
N PRO A 657 2.93 -2.84 36.55
CA PRO A 657 3.79 -1.74 36.91
C PRO A 657 4.08 -1.01 35.59
N SER A 658 3.49 0.15 35.46
CA SER A 658 3.87 1.13 34.47
C SER A 658 5.36 1.29 34.67
N LYS A 659 6.16 0.70 33.77
CA LYS A 659 7.50 1.23 33.54
C LYS A 659 7.21 2.64 33.05
N THR A 660 7.36 3.56 33.96
CA THR A 660 7.50 4.98 33.67
C THR A 660 8.54 5.04 32.57
N ILE A 661 8.08 5.24 31.34
CA ILE A 661 8.95 5.64 30.25
C ILE A 661 9.35 7.04 30.67
N THR A 662 10.48 7.13 31.36
CA THR A 662 11.20 8.40 31.50
C THR A 662 11.30 8.95 30.09
N PRO A 663 10.85 10.17 29.81
CA PRO A 663 11.00 10.76 28.49
C PRO A 663 12.48 10.64 28.16
N THR A 664 12.78 9.95 27.08
CA THR A 664 14.13 9.88 26.52
C THR A 664 14.59 11.32 26.38
N PRO A 665 15.72 11.72 26.94
CA PRO A 665 16.19 13.07 26.82
C PRO A 665 16.27 13.37 25.32
N THR A 666 15.64 14.44 24.92
CA THR A 666 15.74 15.00 23.56
C THR A 666 17.22 15.25 23.33
N ILE A 667 17.86 14.37 22.55
CA ILE A 667 19.25 14.54 22.17
C ILE A 667 19.23 15.68 21.16
N THR A 668 19.57 16.87 21.62
CA THR A 668 19.95 17.98 20.75
C THR A 668 21.16 17.52 19.95
N PRO A 669 21.14 17.56 18.62
CA PRO A 669 22.31 17.19 17.84
C PRO A 669 23.44 18.16 18.17
N GLU A 670 24.62 17.61 18.49
CA GLU A 670 25.84 18.39 18.56
C GLU A 670 26.18 18.90 17.16
N VAL A 671 26.29 20.22 17.02
CA VAL A 671 26.73 20.89 15.80
C VAL A 671 28.15 21.39 16.02
N ASP A 672 28.98 21.35 14.98
CA ASP A 672 30.30 21.94 15.00
C ASP A 672 30.25 23.50 15.03
N ALA A 673 31.36 24.11 15.15
CA ALA A 673 31.47 25.59 15.19
C ALA A 673 30.99 26.30 13.90
N GLU A 674 30.62 25.54 12.86
CA GLU A 674 30.11 26.06 11.59
C GLU A 674 28.62 25.66 11.34
N GLY A 675 27.95 25.03 12.32
CA GLY A 675 26.51 24.71 12.27
C GLY A 675 26.13 23.42 11.53
N SER A 676 27.08 22.49 11.34
CA SER A 676 26.83 21.20 10.69
C SER A 676 26.63 20.08 11.71
N VAL A 677 25.67 19.17 11.46
CA VAL A 677 25.34 18.03 12.34
C VAL A 677 26.40 16.93 12.21
N ILE A 678 27.01 16.53 13.33
CA ILE A 678 28.01 15.46 13.37
C ILE A 678 27.32 14.11 13.53
N PRO A 679 27.45 13.14 12.59
CA PRO A 679 26.87 11.81 12.74
C PRO A 679 27.68 10.95 13.72
N ARG A 680 27.06 10.46 14.79
CA ARG A 680 27.65 9.46 15.69
C ARG A 680 27.44 8.05 15.16
N ALA A 681 28.52 7.33 14.98
CA ALA A 681 28.51 5.90 14.69
C ALA A 681 28.08 5.09 15.94
N THR A 682 27.05 4.25 15.79
CA THR A 682 26.63 3.30 16.83
C THR A 682 27.45 2.01 16.69
N PRO A 683 28.06 1.48 17.75
CA PRO A 683 28.75 0.20 17.67
C PRO A 683 27.76 -0.97 17.61
N VAL A 684 27.85 -1.78 16.58
CA VAL A 684 27.13 -3.05 16.44
C VAL A 684 27.81 -4.07 17.37
N LYS A 685 27.08 -4.55 18.38
CA LYS A 685 27.46 -5.76 19.12
C LYS A 685 26.93 -6.97 18.38
N ILE A 686 27.84 -7.76 17.83
CA ILE A 686 27.61 -9.11 17.32
C ILE A 686 27.52 -10.03 18.54
N ARG A 687 26.41 -10.73 18.70
CA ARG A 687 26.29 -12.05 19.29
C ARG A 687 25.17 -12.84 18.63
#